data_c482206ada30dfbf15d10b0040a9a492
#
_entry.id   c482206ada30dfbf15d10b0040a9a492
#
_cell.length_a   1.000
_cell.length_b   1.000
_cell.length_c   1.000
_cell.angle_alpha   90.00
_cell.angle_beta   90.00
_cell.angle_gamma   90.00
#
_symmetry.space_group_name_H-M   'P 1'
#
loop_
_entity.id
_entity.type
_entity.pdbx_description
1 polymer ?
#
loop_
_entity_poly.entity_id
_entity_poly.type
_entity_poly.pdbx_seq_one_letter_code
_entity_poly.pdbx_strand_id
1 'polypeptide(L)'
;MDDEIKDNEHLTGTGEENNEEVTEDTHSDYNPVNRFDASAVHHLSGMYQNWFLDYASYVILERAVPHIEDGLKPVQRRILHSMKRMDDGRYNKVANIVGHTMQFHPHGDASIGDALVQMGQKDLLIDCQGNWGNILTGDRAAAPRYIEARLSKFALDVVFNPKTTDWQLSYDGRNKEPITLPAKFPLLLAQGAEGIAVGLSSKLLPHNLNEICDAAIKYLHGEEFRIYPDFPTGGAIDVSKYNDGQRGGALKVRAKIEKVDNKTLAVREIPYSKTTATLIDSITKAVEKGKIKARKIEDNTAAEVEILIHLAPGVSSDKTMDALYAFSDCEINISPNCCVIEDNKPGFLTVSDVLRHSVDRTMGLLRKELQIRRNELLEQLFFASLERIFIEERIYKERKFETAKTMDEAIAFVDEKLTPFKPDFIREVTRDDILRLMEIKMQRILKFNKDKADELIAKIKAEVAEIDKDLAHMTDVTVNWFEFIKNKYGKEHPRRTEIRNFDTIEATTVVEANQKLYINRQEGFVGTGLKKDEFVCNCSDLDDIIIFYKDGKFKVVRVADKIFVGKNILWVQVFKKNDKRTIYNCVYRDGRQGAYYIKRFNMTAMTRDREYDLTQGTPGSRVMYFTANPNGEAEVIKVTLDPDPKKKRQNIFLEKDFSEIAIKGRGAKGNLLTKRSIHRIGLKSHGHSTLGGRKVWFDPDVNRINYEEHGRFLGEFSDDDAILVILDNCDFYITNFDANNHYEDNILRIEKWDEHKVWTAVLFDADNDGYPYIKRFTMDATRRHQNFLGENPNSKLVFLTDVPYPRVRLTYGGVDAVRPAEEIDAEQFISQKSFKAKGKRLTTWKVEKIEELEPTRFPEPADTPNEESTDPAEGDAAVGREEENLDPDKGKSQQQVIDEITGQLSLFPEEE
;
A
#
# COMPACT_ATOMS: atom_id res chain seq x y z
N MET A 1 18.41 54.19 13.40
CA MET A 1 19.68 53.77 13.98
C MET A 1 19.82 52.33 13.61
N ASP A 2 19.98 52.00 12.36
CA ASP A 2 21.11 52.14 11.38
C ASP A 2 22.42 51.70 12.01
N ASP A 3 22.84 50.52 11.59
CA ASP A 3 24.18 50.31 11.10
C ASP A 3 24.30 49.00 10.34
N GLU A 4 24.67 49.18 9.14
CA GLU A 4 25.04 48.29 8.07
C GLU A 4 26.28 47.42 8.44
N ILE A 5 26.33 46.22 7.95
CA ILE A 5 27.59 45.48 7.71
C ILE A 5 27.65 45.10 6.24
N LYS A 6 28.64 45.66 5.61
CA LYS A 6 29.01 45.59 4.21
C LYS A 6 29.62 44.26 3.81
N ASP A 7 29.27 43.90 2.59
CA ASP A 7 29.91 42.95 1.71
C ASP A 7 31.45 43.23 1.54
N ASN A 8 32.19 42.17 1.35
CA ASN A 8 33.48 42.21 0.71
C ASN A 8 33.55 41.22 -0.44
N GLU A 9 33.37 41.78 -1.60
CA GLU A 9 33.71 41.16 -2.88
C GLU A 9 35.16 41.46 -3.27
N HIS A 10 35.73 40.52 -4.04
CA HIS A 10 36.76 40.64 -5.08
C HIS A 10 38.18 41.10 -4.69
N LEU A 11 39.09 40.20 -4.98
CA LEU A 11 40.40 40.52 -5.53
C LEU A 11 40.72 39.61 -6.75
N THR A 12 40.47 40.13 -7.92
CA THR A 12 41.07 39.67 -9.18
C THR A 12 42.48 40.19 -9.27
N GLY A 13 43.45 39.29 -9.38
CA GLY A 13 44.84 39.62 -9.69
C GLY A 13 45.14 39.15 -11.11
N THR A 14 45.32 40.09 -12.02
CA THR A 14 45.90 39.89 -13.33
C THR A 14 47.40 39.62 -13.21
N GLY A 15 47.90 38.50 -13.71
CA GLY A 15 49.31 38.18 -13.84
C GLY A 15 49.63 37.86 -15.29
N GLU A 16 50.67 38.55 -15.72
CA GLU A 16 51.22 38.64 -17.08
C GLU A 16 51.66 37.27 -17.64
N GLU A 17 51.45 37.14 -18.95
CA GLU A 17 51.98 36.07 -19.79
C GLU A 17 53.50 36.22 -19.90
N ASN A 18 54.25 35.23 -19.48
CA ASN A 18 55.59 34.97 -19.95
C ASN A 18 55.61 33.61 -20.64
N ASN A 19 55.76 33.72 -21.97
CA ASN A 19 56.17 32.62 -22.84
C ASN A 19 57.63 32.24 -22.49
N GLU A 20 57.83 31.09 -21.89
CA GLU A 20 59.09 30.37 -21.95
C GLU A 20 58.86 29.03 -22.65
N GLU A 21 59.66 28.85 -23.70
CA GLU A 21 59.78 27.64 -24.50
C GLU A 21 59.98 26.42 -23.60
N VAL A 22 59.01 25.48 -23.68
CA VAL A 22 59.17 24.16 -23.10
C VAL A 22 60.03 23.32 -24.01
N THR A 23 61.31 23.28 -23.72
CA THR A 23 62.19 22.23 -24.23
C THR A 23 61.71 20.88 -23.71
N GLU A 24 61.36 19.97 -24.64
CA GLU A 24 61.21 18.52 -24.32
C GLU A 24 62.55 18.03 -23.78
N ASP A 25 62.61 17.84 -22.49
CA ASP A 25 63.62 16.97 -21.92
C ASP A 25 63.11 16.35 -20.61
N THR A 26 63.29 15.07 -20.63
CA THR A 26 63.48 14.26 -19.45
C THR A 26 62.31 13.41 -18.96
N HIS A 27 62.52 12.18 -19.18
CA HIS A 27 62.15 11.12 -18.24
C HIS A 27 62.38 11.63 -16.80
N SER A 28 61.31 12.09 -16.13
CA SER A 28 61.39 12.29 -14.72
C SER A 28 61.40 10.88 -14.09
N ASP A 29 62.55 10.44 -13.63
CA ASP A 29 62.67 9.37 -12.66
C ASP A 29 61.92 9.78 -11.37
N TYR A 30 60.58 9.86 -11.46
CA TYR A 30 59.73 9.94 -10.29
C TYR A 30 59.79 8.60 -9.58
N ASN A 31 60.80 8.47 -8.72
CA ASN A 31 60.84 7.37 -7.77
C ASN A 31 60.14 7.84 -6.47
N PRO A 32 58.87 7.50 -6.25
CA PRO A 32 58.14 7.96 -5.07
C PRO A 32 58.74 7.46 -3.76
N VAL A 33 59.54 6.41 -3.81
CA VAL A 33 60.20 5.81 -2.64
C VAL A 33 61.34 6.70 -2.06
N ASN A 34 61.95 7.57 -2.87
CA ASN A 34 63.08 8.40 -2.40
C ASN A 34 62.67 9.75 -1.78
N ARG A 35 61.42 10.12 -1.77
CA ARG A 35 60.91 11.39 -1.21
C ARG A 35 60.03 11.26 0.05
N PHE A 36 59.59 10.09 0.38
CA PHE A 36 58.75 9.85 1.56
C PHE A 36 59.41 8.80 2.47
N ASP A 37 59.33 9.07 3.77
CA ASP A 37 59.64 8.05 4.76
C ASP A 37 58.84 6.80 4.46
N ALA A 38 59.47 5.67 4.24
CA ALA A 38 58.81 4.41 3.89
C ALA A 38 57.78 3.97 4.94
N SER A 39 57.91 4.47 6.18
CA SER A 39 56.93 4.29 7.26
C SER A 39 55.63 5.04 7.05
N ALA A 40 55.64 6.08 6.17
CA ALA A 40 54.46 6.90 5.86
C ALA A 40 53.69 6.45 4.57
N VAL A 41 54.19 5.46 3.83
CA VAL A 41 53.54 4.94 2.62
C VAL A 41 52.57 3.86 2.97
N HIS A 42 51.31 4.14 2.84
CA HIS A 42 50.23 3.17 3.02
C HIS A 42 49.76 2.62 1.68
N HIS A 43 49.84 1.31 1.49
CA HIS A 43 49.32 0.63 0.31
C HIS A 43 47.78 0.64 0.34
N LEU A 44 47.16 0.90 -0.82
CA LEU A 44 45.69 0.93 -0.98
C LEU A 44 45.05 -0.37 -0.51
N SER A 45 45.66 -1.52 -0.78
CA SER A 45 45.22 -2.83 -0.27
C SER A 45 45.12 -2.88 1.25
N GLY A 46 46.13 -2.37 1.96
CA GLY A 46 46.12 -2.30 3.43
C GLY A 46 45.06 -1.32 3.96
N MET A 47 44.82 -0.21 3.25
CA MET A 47 43.72 0.70 3.60
C MET A 47 42.35 0.02 3.48
N TYR A 48 42.08 -0.75 2.41
CA TYR A 48 40.84 -1.52 2.26
C TYR A 48 40.77 -2.68 3.27
N GLN A 49 41.85 -3.40 3.47
CA GLN A 49 41.88 -4.58 4.33
C GLN A 49 41.71 -4.24 5.82
N ASN A 50 42.29 -3.14 6.29
CA ASN A 50 42.27 -2.75 7.70
C ASN A 50 41.29 -1.59 7.96
N TRP A 51 41.61 -0.40 7.47
CA TRP A 51 40.89 0.81 7.85
C TRP A 51 39.42 0.85 7.36
N PHE A 52 39.17 0.45 6.11
CA PHE A 52 37.81 0.42 5.57
C PHE A 52 36.97 -0.66 6.25
N LEU A 53 37.57 -1.84 6.48
CA LEU A 53 36.86 -2.94 7.14
C LEU A 53 36.53 -2.59 8.59
N ASP A 54 37.50 -2.02 9.34
CA ASP A 54 37.28 -1.54 10.69
C ASP A 54 36.21 -0.48 10.77
N TYR A 55 36.22 0.50 9.84
CA TYR A 55 35.21 1.53 9.76
C TYR A 55 33.84 0.94 9.38
N ALA A 56 33.78 0.03 8.41
CA ALA A 56 32.54 -0.63 8.00
C ALA A 56 31.94 -1.44 9.17
N SER A 57 32.76 -2.20 9.86
CA SER A 57 32.37 -2.96 11.06
C SER A 57 31.83 -2.03 12.15
N TYR A 58 32.54 -0.95 12.47
CA TYR A 58 32.08 0.06 13.41
C TYR A 58 30.71 0.66 13.02
N VAL A 59 30.50 1.05 11.75
CA VAL A 59 29.24 1.62 11.30
C VAL A 59 28.10 0.59 11.40
N ILE A 60 28.37 -0.68 11.15
CA ILE A 60 27.38 -1.74 11.25
C ILE A 60 27.02 -1.99 12.73
N LEU A 61 27.99 -2.27 13.57
CA LEU A 61 27.79 -2.74 14.94
C LEU A 61 27.44 -1.60 15.93
N GLU A 62 28.08 -0.43 15.75
CA GLU A 62 28.04 0.63 16.75
C GLU A 62 27.22 1.87 16.32
N ARG A 63 26.53 1.83 15.15
CA ARG A 63 25.81 3.02 14.69
C ARG A 63 24.48 2.74 14.03
N ALA A 64 24.44 1.94 12.96
CA ALA A 64 23.32 1.94 12.03
C ALA A 64 22.29 0.83 12.29
N VAL A 65 22.74 -0.35 12.72
CA VAL A 65 21.90 -1.54 12.87
C VAL A 65 21.48 -1.70 14.33
N PRO A 66 20.17 -1.95 14.63
CA PRO A 66 19.71 -2.17 15.99
C PRO A 66 20.14 -3.54 16.52
N HIS A 67 20.34 -3.63 17.84
CA HIS A 67 20.61 -4.90 18.50
C HIS A 67 19.30 -5.69 18.73
N ILE A 68 19.32 -7.00 18.51
CA ILE A 68 18.08 -7.82 18.67
C ILE A 68 17.60 -7.85 20.11
N GLU A 69 18.50 -7.81 21.07
CA GLU A 69 18.23 -7.97 22.49
C GLU A 69 17.32 -6.86 23.07
N ASP A 70 17.55 -5.61 22.71
CA ASP A 70 16.75 -4.48 23.20
C ASP A 70 16.10 -3.65 22.09
N GLY A 71 16.34 -4.00 20.83
CA GLY A 71 15.78 -3.30 19.68
C GLY A 71 16.33 -1.91 19.44
N LEU A 72 17.44 -1.54 20.08
CA LEU A 72 17.97 -0.18 20.09
C LEU A 72 19.30 -0.08 19.36
N LYS A 73 19.51 1.07 18.74
CA LYS A 73 20.85 1.49 18.31
C LYS A 73 21.65 2.00 19.50
N PRO A 74 23.00 1.96 19.45
CA PRO A 74 23.84 2.42 20.56
C PRO A 74 23.50 3.84 21.06
N VAL A 75 23.28 4.80 20.17
CA VAL A 75 22.89 6.17 20.57
C VAL A 75 21.57 6.20 21.34
N GLN A 76 20.57 5.42 20.92
CA GLN A 76 19.25 5.36 21.57
C GLN A 76 19.36 4.74 22.97
N ARG A 77 20.15 3.66 23.10
CA ARG A 77 20.43 3.01 24.38
C ARG A 77 21.11 3.96 25.35
N ARG A 78 22.11 4.72 24.89
CA ARG A 78 22.84 5.71 25.69
C ARG A 78 21.96 6.88 26.12
N ILE A 79 21.04 7.32 25.25
CA ILE A 79 20.02 8.33 25.60
C ILE A 79 19.13 7.83 26.73
N LEU A 80 18.55 6.63 26.61
CA LEU A 80 17.68 6.07 27.65
C LEU A 80 18.43 5.84 28.95
N HIS A 81 19.67 5.36 28.89
CA HIS A 81 20.54 5.22 30.05
C HIS A 81 20.78 6.57 30.74
N SER A 82 21.09 7.61 29.96
CA SER A 82 21.30 8.98 30.50
C SER A 82 20.02 9.51 31.15
N MET A 83 18.87 9.35 30.47
CA MET A 83 17.57 9.75 31.03
C MET A 83 17.27 9.02 32.34
N LYS A 84 17.58 7.70 32.43
CA LYS A 84 17.38 6.93 33.66
C LYS A 84 18.28 7.39 34.80
N ARG A 85 19.51 7.77 34.52
CA ARG A 85 20.44 8.33 35.55
C ARG A 85 19.97 9.69 36.07
N MET A 86 19.27 10.47 35.23
CA MET A 86 18.76 11.79 35.60
C MET A 86 17.29 11.74 36.10
N ASP A 87 16.68 10.57 36.15
CA ASP A 87 15.26 10.40 36.42
C ASP A 87 14.90 10.72 37.86
N ASP A 88 14.20 11.83 38.04
CA ASP A 88 13.59 12.27 39.31
C ASP A 88 12.04 12.41 39.16
N GLY A 89 11.45 11.91 38.10
CA GLY A 89 10.04 11.97 37.74
C GLY A 89 9.60 13.27 37.07
N ARG A 90 10.46 14.27 36.94
CA ARG A 90 10.17 15.57 36.31
C ARG A 90 10.70 15.61 34.88
N TYR A 91 10.18 16.56 34.09
CA TYR A 91 10.71 16.85 32.77
C TYR A 91 12.09 17.51 32.86
N ASN A 92 13.00 17.07 32.02
CA ASN A 92 14.33 17.63 31.83
C ASN A 92 14.44 18.29 30.45
N LYS A 93 15.16 19.43 30.38
CA LYS A 93 15.50 20.03 29.07
C LYS A 93 16.25 19.04 28.20
N VAL A 94 15.85 18.92 26.92
CA VAL A 94 16.52 18.05 25.96
C VAL A 94 18.01 18.40 25.85
N ALA A 95 18.38 19.68 25.93
CA ALA A 95 19.78 20.10 25.96
C ALA A 95 20.60 19.48 27.12
N ASN A 96 19.98 19.33 28.31
CA ASN A 96 20.63 18.71 29.45
C ASN A 96 20.79 17.20 29.25
N ILE A 97 19.76 16.53 28.67
CA ILE A 97 19.84 15.10 28.35
C ILE A 97 20.93 14.84 27.32
N VAL A 98 21.00 15.66 26.26
CA VAL A 98 22.04 15.58 25.22
C VAL A 98 23.43 15.75 25.85
N GLY A 99 23.64 16.78 26.67
CA GLY A 99 24.92 17.03 27.36
C GLY A 99 25.34 15.89 28.29
N HIS A 100 24.36 15.30 29.02
CA HIS A 100 24.61 14.13 29.84
C HIS A 100 24.95 12.86 29.02
N THR A 101 24.29 12.69 27.84
CA THR A 101 24.54 11.55 26.96
C THR A 101 25.94 11.56 26.33
N MET A 102 26.52 12.74 26.13
CA MET A 102 27.91 12.89 25.61
C MET A 102 28.97 12.21 26.48
N GLN A 103 28.66 11.91 27.76
CA GLN A 103 29.56 11.11 28.62
C GLN A 103 29.69 9.66 28.15
N PHE A 104 28.76 9.18 27.35
CA PHE A 104 28.70 7.81 26.86
C PHE A 104 28.85 7.73 25.35
N HIS A 105 28.49 8.79 24.61
CA HIS A 105 28.43 8.79 23.15
C HIS A 105 29.46 9.74 22.55
N PRO A 106 30.51 9.22 21.85
CA PRO A 106 31.65 10.03 21.36
C PRO A 106 31.35 10.73 20.03
N HIS A 107 30.12 11.29 19.87
CA HIS A 107 29.71 12.00 18.67
C HIS A 107 29.06 13.33 19.02
N GLY A 108 28.86 14.19 18.00
CA GLY A 108 28.32 15.54 18.18
C GLY A 108 26.90 15.54 18.78
N ASP A 109 26.63 16.59 19.55
CA ASP A 109 25.36 16.85 20.25
C ASP A 109 24.14 16.88 19.33
N ALA A 110 24.30 17.39 18.09
CA ALA A 110 23.24 17.41 17.11
C ALA A 110 22.71 15.99 16.79
N SER A 111 23.60 15.01 16.63
CA SER A 111 23.19 13.62 16.35
C SER A 111 22.42 12.99 17.49
N ILE A 112 22.79 13.32 18.74
CA ILE A 112 22.09 12.86 19.94
C ILE A 112 20.71 13.53 20.04
N GLY A 113 20.66 14.85 19.77
CA GLY A 113 19.41 15.60 19.76
C GLY A 113 18.40 15.08 18.73
N ASP A 114 18.87 14.85 17.50
CA ASP A 114 18.03 14.29 16.43
C ASP A 114 17.51 12.88 16.76
N ALA A 115 18.36 12.03 17.33
CA ALA A 115 17.95 10.70 17.76
C ALA A 115 16.91 10.75 18.90
N LEU A 116 17.08 11.66 19.86
CA LEU A 116 16.13 11.87 20.95
C LEU A 116 14.77 12.38 20.42
N VAL A 117 14.79 13.32 19.47
CA VAL A 117 13.56 13.81 18.82
C VAL A 117 12.83 12.69 18.10
N GLN A 118 13.55 11.88 17.30
CA GLN A 118 12.96 10.73 16.61
C GLN A 118 12.35 9.70 17.58
N MET A 119 13.00 9.45 18.71
CA MET A 119 12.47 8.56 19.74
C MET A 119 11.21 9.14 20.40
N GLY A 120 11.18 10.44 20.67
CA GLY A 120 10.03 11.12 21.26
C GLY A 120 8.81 11.14 20.32
N GLN A 121 9.04 11.33 19.03
CA GLN A 121 7.98 11.30 18.00
C GLN A 121 7.32 9.93 17.81
N LYS A 122 7.92 8.85 18.32
CA LYS A 122 7.31 7.50 18.32
C LYS A 122 6.33 7.25 19.46
N ASP A 123 6.20 8.19 20.40
CA ASP A 123 5.20 8.23 21.47
C ASP A 123 5.07 6.93 22.29
N LEU A 124 6.21 6.32 22.65
CA LEU A 124 6.21 5.08 23.44
C LEU A 124 7.14 5.14 24.65
N LEU A 125 8.42 5.48 24.45
CA LEU A 125 9.45 5.42 25.49
C LEU A 125 9.67 6.75 26.22
N ILE A 126 9.25 7.86 25.63
CA ILE A 126 9.56 9.23 26.07
C ILE A 126 8.30 10.06 26.09
N ASP A 127 7.96 10.62 27.24
CA ASP A 127 6.96 11.68 27.39
C ASP A 127 7.59 13.00 26.91
N CYS A 128 6.94 13.66 25.98
CA CYS A 128 7.41 14.88 25.34
C CYS A 128 6.66 16.12 25.82
N GLN A 129 7.36 17.23 26.05
CA GLN A 129 6.76 18.54 26.36
C GLN A 129 7.37 19.63 25.50
N GLY A 130 6.50 20.48 24.92
CA GLY A 130 6.89 21.52 23.97
C GLY A 130 6.70 21.10 22.51
N ASN A 131 7.31 21.82 21.57
CA ASN A 131 7.20 21.55 20.14
C ASN A 131 8.26 20.55 19.68
N TRP A 132 7.89 19.30 19.53
CA TRP A 132 8.74 18.20 19.06
C TRP A 132 8.67 17.97 17.54
N GLY A 133 8.12 18.96 16.80
CA GLY A 133 7.86 18.83 15.37
C GLY A 133 6.56 18.07 15.08
N ASN A 134 6.30 17.83 13.82
CA ASN A 134 5.13 17.10 13.39
C ASN A 134 5.50 16.11 12.28
N ILE A 135 5.27 14.82 12.51
CA ILE A 135 5.56 13.75 11.54
C ILE A 135 4.65 13.79 10.30
N LEU A 136 3.48 14.45 10.41
CA LEU A 136 2.53 14.57 9.30
C LEU A 136 2.92 15.70 8.36
N THR A 137 3.26 16.89 8.90
CA THR A 137 3.63 18.07 8.09
C THR A 137 5.12 18.09 7.74
N GLY A 138 5.96 17.40 8.53
CA GLY A 138 7.42 17.44 8.40
C GLY A 138 8.07 18.62 9.10
N ASP A 139 7.31 19.34 9.93
CA ASP A 139 7.86 20.44 10.73
C ASP A 139 8.93 19.94 11.69
N ARG A 140 10.00 20.70 11.81
CA ARG A 140 11.12 20.39 12.70
C ARG A 140 10.78 20.67 14.15
N ALA A 141 11.38 19.89 15.05
CA ALA A 141 11.32 20.18 16.47
C ALA A 141 11.98 21.54 16.79
N ALA A 142 11.51 22.18 17.85
CA ALA A 142 12.15 23.35 18.41
C ALA A 142 13.56 23.00 18.92
N ALA A 143 14.42 24.03 19.08
CA ALA A 143 15.77 23.80 19.57
C ALA A 143 15.79 23.10 20.95
N PRO A 144 16.79 22.22 21.24
CA PRO A 144 16.86 21.41 22.46
C PRO A 144 16.73 22.17 23.78
N ARG A 145 17.01 23.47 23.79
CA ARG A 145 16.86 24.32 24.98
C ARG A 145 15.41 24.69 25.33
N TYR A 146 14.47 24.48 24.39
CA TYR A 146 13.06 24.86 24.59
C TYR A 146 12.17 23.66 24.91
N ILE A 147 12.51 22.46 24.38
CA ILE A 147 11.73 21.25 24.56
C ILE A 147 12.23 20.42 25.75
N GLU A 148 11.34 19.65 26.33
CA GLU A 148 11.61 18.87 27.53
C GLU A 148 11.13 17.43 27.35
N ALA A 149 11.83 16.49 28.02
CA ALA A 149 11.53 15.07 27.99
C ALA A 149 11.67 14.42 29.37
N ARG A 150 10.94 13.35 29.56
CA ARG A 150 11.14 12.38 30.63
C ARG A 150 10.85 10.97 30.12
N LEU A 151 11.27 9.97 30.89
CA LEU A 151 10.89 8.58 30.58
C LEU A 151 9.40 8.37 30.78
N SER A 152 8.75 7.68 29.84
CA SER A 152 7.37 7.28 29.97
C SER A 152 7.22 6.21 31.05
N LYS A 153 5.98 6.03 31.55
CA LYS A 153 5.67 4.94 32.50
C LYS A 153 5.92 3.57 31.85
N PHE A 154 5.63 3.45 30.56
CA PHE A 154 5.93 2.24 29.80
C PHE A 154 7.44 1.93 29.82
N ALA A 155 8.27 2.92 29.52
CA ALA A 155 9.73 2.73 29.54
C ALA A 155 10.24 2.31 30.93
N LEU A 156 9.71 2.90 32.00
CA LEU A 156 10.11 2.56 33.36
C LEU A 156 9.73 1.13 33.76
N ASP A 157 8.58 0.64 33.34
CA ASP A 157 8.13 -0.72 33.66
C ASP A 157 8.85 -1.80 32.82
N VAL A 158 9.19 -1.45 31.57
CA VAL A 158 9.60 -2.46 30.57
C VAL A 158 11.12 -2.52 30.37
N VAL A 159 11.82 -1.36 30.43
CA VAL A 159 13.17 -1.26 29.88
C VAL A 159 14.27 -1.41 30.94
N PHE A 160 14.01 -1.04 32.20
CA PHE A 160 15.07 -0.87 33.20
C PHE A 160 14.96 -1.85 34.35
N ASN A 161 16.05 -2.57 34.60
CA ASN A 161 16.29 -3.28 35.84
C ASN A 161 17.81 -3.38 36.06
N PRO A 162 18.40 -2.61 37.00
CA PRO A 162 19.86 -2.61 37.23
C PRO A 162 20.42 -3.96 37.62
N LYS A 163 19.63 -4.85 38.25
CA LYS A 163 20.04 -6.17 38.71
C LYS A 163 20.18 -7.21 37.59
N THR A 164 19.49 -7.00 36.50
CA THR A 164 19.53 -7.90 35.33
C THR A 164 20.29 -7.31 34.13
N THR A 165 20.76 -6.07 34.25
CA THR A 165 21.58 -5.38 33.25
C THR A 165 23.02 -5.84 33.33
N ASP A 166 23.62 -6.13 32.16
CA ASP A 166 25.04 -6.38 32.00
C ASP A 166 25.74 -5.05 31.63
N TRP A 167 26.83 -4.74 32.31
CA TRP A 167 27.49 -3.44 32.25
C TRP A 167 28.86 -3.50 31.63
N GLN A 168 29.22 -2.49 30.85
CA GLN A 168 30.56 -2.24 30.33
C GLN A 168 31.05 -0.84 30.69
N LEU A 169 32.34 -0.57 30.45
CA LEU A 169 32.89 0.79 30.58
C LEU A 169 32.51 1.63 29.36
N SER A 170 32.26 2.92 29.59
CA SER A 170 32.10 3.90 28.50
C SER A 170 33.38 4.04 27.68
N TYR A 171 33.30 4.65 26.50
CA TYR A 171 34.41 4.84 25.58
C TYR A 171 35.65 5.50 26.22
N ASP A 172 35.48 6.31 27.26
CA ASP A 172 36.54 6.99 28.01
C ASP A 172 36.95 6.25 29.27
N GLY A 173 36.35 5.10 29.57
CA GLY A 173 36.61 4.26 30.73
C GLY A 173 36.16 4.84 32.08
N ARG A 174 35.53 6.01 32.13
CA ARG A 174 35.15 6.72 33.37
C ARG A 174 33.81 6.31 33.94
N ASN A 175 32.88 5.93 33.07
CA ASN A 175 31.52 5.59 33.45
C ASN A 175 31.19 4.13 33.08
N LYS A 176 30.12 3.61 33.65
CA LYS A 176 29.50 2.35 33.21
C LYS A 176 28.28 2.63 32.36
N GLU A 177 28.18 1.92 31.26
CA GLU A 177 27.00 1.93 30.38
C GLU A 177 26.48 0.49 30.17
N PRO A 178 25.18 0.29 29.89
CA PRO A 178 24.64 -1.03 29.60
C PRO A 178 25.16 -1.54 28.25
N ILE A 179 25.50 -2.84 28.17
CA ILE A 179 25.78 -3.52 26.90
C ILE A 179 24.50 -3.55 26.09
N THR A 180 23.42 -4.09 26.69
CA THR A 180 22.05 -4.00 26.21
C THR A 180 21.13 -3.70 27.39
N LEU A 181 19.98 -3.07 27.15
CA LEU A 181 18.98 -2.87 28.17
C LEU A 181 18.13 -4.13 28.35
N PRO A 182 17.71 -4.48 29.60
CA PRO A 182 16.88 -5.65 29.86
C PRO A 182 15.42 -5.38 29.51
N ALA A 183 15.14 -5.14 28.23
CA ALA A 183 13.83 -4.83 27.73
C ALA A 183 12.92 -6.10 27.75
N LYS A 184 11.81 -6.03 28.50
CA LYS A 184 10.82 -7.10 28.62
C LYS A 184 9.64 -6.93 27.70
N PHE A 185 9.91 -6.56 26.44
CA PHE A 185 8.91 -6.33 25.40
C PHE A 185 9.61 -6.26 24.02
N PRO A 186 8.98 -6.70 22.94
CA PRO A 186 9.51 -6.60 21.58
C PRO A 186 9.60 -5.15 21.06
N LEU A 187 10.49 -4.32 21.64
CA LEU A 187 10.62 -2.90 21.31
C LEU A 187 10.97 -2.67 19.85
N LEU A 188 11.78 -3.55 19.26
CA LEU A 188 12.19 -3.46 17.87
C LEU A 188 10.97 -3.50 16.93
N LEU A 189 9.99 -4.35 17.22
CA LEU A 189 8.76 -4.46 16.45
C LEU A 189 7.83 -3.28 16.69
N ALA A 190 7.68 -2.83 17.94
CA ALA A 190 6.79 -1.71 18.26
C ALA A 190 7.27 -0.38 17.67
N GLN A 191 8.59 -0.15 17.68
CA GLN A 191 9.15 1.12 17.21
C GLN A 191 9.59 1.10 15.75
N GLY A 192 9.87 -0.07 15.20
CA GLY A 192 10.58 -0.21 13.94
C GLY A 192 12.01 0.38 14.01
N ALA A 193 12.81 0.07 13.02
CA ALA A 193 14.15 0.62 12.89
C ALA A 193 14.52 0.81 11.41
N GLU A 194 15.16 1.94 11.11
CA GLU A 194 15.72 2.22 9.79
C GLU A 194 17.15 2.68 9.93
N GLY A 195 18.07 2.08 9.20
CA GLY A 195 19.48 2.44 9.23
C GLY A 195 20.20 2.00 7.97
N ILE A 196 21.15 2.82 7.53
CA ILE A 196 22.01 2.56 6.38
C ILE A 196 23.44 2.44 6.89
N ALA A 197 24.03 1.27 6.71
CA ALA A 197 25.40 0.97 7.02
C ALA A 197 26.24 0.77 5.75
N VAL A 198 27.49 0.39 5.89
CA VAL A 198 28.34 0.05 4.75
C VAL A 198 28.00 -1.36 4.27
N GLY A 199 27.48 -1.47 3.05
CA GLY A 199 27.06 -2.76 2.45
C GLY A 199 25.80 -3.38 3.01
N LEU A 200 25.25 -2.86 4.09
CA LEU A 200 24.05 -3.36 4.78
C LEU A 200 23.06 -2.22 5.05
N SER A 201 21.78 -2.57 5.13
CA SER A 201 20.74 -1.67 5.59
C SER A 201 19.73 -2.44 6.45
N SER A 202 19.12 -1.77 7.41
CA SER A 202 17.99 -2.28 8.18
C SER A 202 16.80 -1.41 7.89
N LYS A 203 15.65 -2.04 7.58
CA LYS A 203 14.35 -1.38 7.43
C LYS A 203 13.27 -2.27 8.00
N LEU A 204 13.11 -2.21 9.30
CA LEU A 204 12.04 -2.87 10.02
C LEU A 204 10.92 -1.87 10.28
N LEU A 205 9.71 -2.24 9.88
CA LEU A 205 8.53 -1.38 10.01
C LEU A 205 7.92 -1.51 11.41
N PRO A 206 7.28 -0.46 11.94
CA PRO A 206 6.59 -0.52 13.24
C PRO A 206 5.33 -1.37 13.16
N HIS A 207 4.98 -2.01 14.30
CA HIS A 207 3.81 -2.87 14.46
C HIS A 207 2.98 -2.41 15.67
N ASN A 208 1.70 -2.78 15.68
CA ASN A 208 0.78 -2.39 16.73
C ASN A 208 1.11 -3.08 18.07
N LEU A 209 1.10 -2.32 19.17
CA LEU A 209 1.42 -2.80 20.51
C LEU A 209 0.48 -3.92 20.95
N ASN A 210 -0.83 -3.81 20.70
CA ASN A 210 -1.81 -4.82 21.08
C ASN A 210 -1.61 -6.12 20.30
N GLU A 211 -1.35 -6.01 18.99
CA GLU A 211 -1.12 -7.18 18.13
C GLU A 211 0.19 -7.90 18.49
N ILE A 212 1.22 -7.15 18.90
CA ILE A 212 2.47 -7.73 19.42
C ILE A 212 2.19 -8.54 20.69
N CYS A 213 1.41 -7.99 21.65
CA CYS A 213 1.02 -8.72 22.87
C CYS A 213 0.22 -9.99 22.53
N ASP A 214 -0.77 -9.89 21.64
CA ASP A 214 -1.60 -11.02 21.24
C ASP A 214 -0.78 -12.11 20.53
N ALA A 215 0.13 -11.72 19.66
CA ALA A 215 1.04 -12.66 19.00
C ALA A 215 2.03 -13.31 19.97
N ALA A 216 2.52 -12.56 20.97
CA ALA A 216 3.39 -13.11 22.02
C ALA A 216 2.66 -14.15 22.86
N ILE A 217 1.42 -13.89 23.24
CA ILE A 217 0.57 -14.84 23.99
C ILE A 217 0.29 -16.09 23.16
N LYS A 218 -0.07 -15.95 21.88
CA LYS A 218 -0.25 -17.08 20.96
C LYS A 218 0.99 -17.95 20.84
N TYR A 219 2.16 -17.31 20.66
CA TYR A 219 3.43 -18.02 20.61
C TYR A 219 3.70 -18.82 21.88
N LEU A 220 3.45 -18.26 23.07
CA LEU A 220 3.62 -18.95 24.36
C LEU A 220 2.68 -20.15 24.53
N HIS A 221 1.51 -20.12 23.89
CA HIS A 221 0.58 -21.24 23.83
C HIS A 221 0.88 -22.24 22.71
N GLY A 222 1.89 -21.98 21.87
CA GLY A 222 2.24 -22.83 20.71
C GLY A 222 1.31 -22.66 19.52
N GLU A 223 0.55 -21.56 19.45
CA GLU A 223 -0.36 -21.25 18.36
C GLU A 223 0.35 -20.47 17.25
N GLU A 224 -0.16 -20.59 16.01
CA GLU A 224 0.32 -19.78 14.90
C GLU A 224 -0.11 -18.31 15.05
N PHE A 225 0.77 -17.42 14.69
CA PHE A 225 0.52 -15.99 14.69
C PHE A 225 1.04 -15.32 13.41
N ARG A 226 0.45 -14.19 13.07
CA ARG A 226 0.93 -13.27 12.02
C ARG A 226 0.66 -11.85 12.47
N ILE A 227 1.63 -10.97 12.28
CA ILE A 227 1.50 -9.54 12.55
C ILE A 227 1.92 -8.75 11.32
N TYR A 228 1.27 -7.62 11.13
CA TYR A 228 1.51 -6.74 9.99
C TYR A 228 1.86 -5.33 10.46
N PRO A 229 2.62 -4.57 9.68
CA PRO A 229 2.96 -3.20 10.02
C PRO A 229 1.73 -2.34 10.34
N ASP A 230 1.93 -1.43 11.28
CA ASP A 230 0.96 -0.40 11.65
C ASP A 230 1.68 0.94 11.73
N PHE A 231 1.17 1.93 11.00
CA PHE A 231 1.85 3.21 10.83
C PHE A 231 1.16 4.33 11.60
N PRO A 232 1.91 5.22 12.26
CA PRO A 232 1.34 6.36 12.99
C PRO A 232 0.62 7.34 12.07
N THR A 233 0.93 7.35 10.76
CA THR A 233 0.30 8.19 9.74
C THR A 233 -1.01 7.61 9.20
N GLY A 234 -1.39 6.39 9.59
CA GLY A 234 -2.57 5.69 9.06
C GLY A 234 -2.37 5.16 7.64
N GLY A 235 -3.37 5.35 6.81
CA GLY A 235 -3.40 4.86 5.44
C GLY A 235 -3.85 3.41 5.30
N ALA A 236 -3.75 2.87 4.10
CA ALA A 236 -4.06 1.47 3.80
C ALA A 236 -2.82 0.73 3.32
N ILE A 237 -2.74 -0.58 3.61
CA ILE A 237 -1.62 -1.43 3.21
C ILE A 237 -2.10 -2.69 2.50
N ASP A 238 -1.39 -3.07 1.44
CA ASP A 238 -1.50 -4.38 0.81
C ASP A 238 -0.31 -5.25 1.23
N VAL A 239 -0.62 -6.28 1.99
CA VAL A 239 0.35 -7.19 2.61
C VAL A 239 0.58 -8.47 1.81
N SER A 240 -0.04 -8.63 0.64
CA SER A 240 0.01 -9.85 -0.19
C SER A 240 1.44 -10.32 -0.52
N LYS A 241 2.38 -9.38 -0.61
CA LYS A 241 3.81 -9.62 -0.91
C LYS A 241 4.75 -9.27 0.24
N TYR A 242 4.24 -9.13 1.46
CA TYR A 242 5.03 -8.68 2.62
C TYR A 242 6.16 -9.64 2.99
N ASN A 243 5.95 -10.95 2.81
CA ASN A 243 6.93 -12.00 3.10
C ASN A 243 7.56 -11.90 4.49
N ASP A 244 6.73 -11.67 5.51
CA ASP A 244 7.14 -11.58 6.93
C ASP A 244 8.34 -10.63 7.18
N GLY A 245 8.41 -9.52 6.42
CA GLY A 245 9.45 -8.51 6.57
C GLY A 245 10.84 -8.87 6.03
N GLN A 246 10.98 -10.00 5.35
CA GLN A 246 12.25 -10.42 4.74
C GLN A 246 12.65 -9.57 3.53
N ARG A 247 13.94 -9.56 3.25
CA ARG A 247 14.48 -8.97 2.02
C ARG A 247 13.86 -9.61 0.78
N GLY A 248 13.42 -8.77 -0.17
CA GLY A 248 12.67 -9.19 -1.36
C GLY A 248 11.16 -9.15 -1.18
N GLY A 249 10.65 -9.03 0.06
CA GLY A 249 9.26 -8.67 0.31
C GLY A 249 8.94 -7.24 -0.14
N ALA A 250 7.67 -6.97 -0.38
CA ALA A 250 7.16 -5.65 -0.75
C ALA A 250 5.82 -5.37 -0.07
N LEU A 251 5.66 -4.15 0.39
CA LEU A 251 4.44 -3.63 0.97
C LEU A 251 4.00 -2.42 0.17
N LYS A 252 2.77 -2.41 -0.34
CA LYS A 252 2.18 -1.23 -0.93
C LYS A 252 1.43 -0.44 0.14
N VAL A 253 1.66 0.86 0.18
CA VAL A 253 1.00 1.77 1.12
C VAL A 253 0.28 2.84 0.33
N ARG A 254 -1.02 3.02 0.58
CA ARG A 254 -1.87 4.04 -0.04
C ARG A 254 -2.32 5.07 0.97
N ALA A 255 -2.36 6.32 0.52
CA ALA A 255 -3.09 7.40 1.18
C ALA A 255 -4.59 7.05 1.27
N LYS A 256 -5.26 7.52 2.30
CA LYS A 256 -6.73 7.47 2.37
C LYS A 256 -7.28 8.72 1.69
N ILE A 257 -7.92 8.52 0.55
CA ILE A 257 -8.53 9.59 -0.25
C ILE A 257 -10.04 9.42 -0.19
N GLU A 258 -10.74 10.49 0.14
CA GLU A 258 -12.20 10.54 0.23
C GLU A 258 -12.74 11.53 -0.81
N LYS A 259 -13.88 11.19 -1.40
CA LYS A 259 -14.65 12.09 -2.25
C LYS A 259 -15.51 12.98 -1.38
N VAL A 260 -15.20 14.27 -1.35
CA VAL A 260 -15.99 15.28 -0.63
C VAL A 260 -17.22 15.67 -1.46
N ASP A 261 -16.97 15.96 -2.73
CA ASP A 261 -18.00 16.25 -3.73
C ASP A 261 -17.47 15.86 -5.14
N ASN A 262 -18.30 16.07 -6.18
CA ASN A 262 -17.93 15.73 -7.55
C ASN A 262 -16.73 16.50 -8.13
N LYS A 263 -16.25 17.52 -7.42
CA LYS A 263 -15.14 18.40 -7.87
C LYS A 263 -14.01 18.48 -6.87
N THR A 264 -14.13 17.84 -5.71
CA THR A 264 -13.15 17.93 -4.62
C THR A 264 -12.87 16.57 -4.01
N LEU A 265 -11.60 16.17 -4.01
CA LEU A 265 -11.08 15.03 -3.27
C LEU A 265 -10.33 15.53 -2.03
N ALA A 266 -10.41 14.78 -0.94
CA ALA A 266 -9.67 15.06 0.30
C ALA A 266 -8.74 13.89 0.63
N VAL A 267 -7.45 14.16 0.84
CA VAL A 267 -6.53 13.20 1.43
C VAL A 267 -6.65 13.34 2.94
N ARG A 268 -7.07 12.27 3.63
CA ARG A 268 -7.27 12.21 5.09
C ARG A 268 -6.11 11.57 5.84
N GLU A 269 -5.41 10.65 5.20
CA GLU A 269 -4.25 9.97 5.77
C GLU A 269 -3.17 9.84 4.69
N ILE A 270 -1.91 9.99 5.09
CA ILE A 270 -0.76 9.97 4.17
C ILE A 270 0.03 8.67 4.29
N PRO A 271 0.70 8.22 3.22
CA PRO A 271 1.55 7.04 3.26
C PRO A 271 2.73 7.22 4.23
N TYR A 272 3.10 6.13 4.91
CA TYR A 272 4.26 6.11 5.81
C TYR A 272 5.53 6.65 5.14
N SER A 273 6.33 7.38 5.88
CA SER A 273 7.54 8.10 5.42
C SER A 273 7.33 9.28 4.47
N LYS A 274 6.07 9.70 4.24
CA LYS A 274 5.75 10.93 3.52
C LYS A 274 5.19 11.98 4.47
N THR A 275 5.36 13.25 4.10
CA THR A 275 4.74 14.39 4.78
C THR A 275 3.74 15.05 3.85
N THR A 276 2.83 15.88 4.38
CA THR A 276 1.87 16.63 3.55
C THR A 276 2.60 17.45 2.50
N ALA A 277 3.68 18.14 2.87
CA ALA A 277 4.49 18.94 1.95
C ALA A 277 5.07 18.09 0.80
N THR A 278 5.70 16.94 1.11
CA THR A 278 6.29 16.06 0.08
C THR A 278 5.24 15.41 -0.81
N LEU A 279 4.06 15.11 -0.26
CA LEU A 279 2.94 14.55 -1.00
C LEU A 279 2.35 15.59 -1.97
N ILE A 280 2.13 16.82 -1.51
CA ILE A 280 1.65 17.94 -2.33
C ILE A 280 2.64 18.23 -3.46
N ASP A 281 3.94 18.26 -3.17
CA ASP A 281 4.98 18.42 -4.19
C ASP A 281 4.93 17.31 -5.26
N SER A 282 4.71 16.07 -4.85
CA SER A 282 4.57 14.94 -5.77
C SER A 282 3.33 15.07 -6.64
N ILE A 283 2.18 15.43 -6.06
CA ILE A 283 0.93 15.67 -6.80
C ILE A 283 1.09 16.85 -7.76
N THR A 284 1.69 17.96 -7.31
CA THR A 284 1.93 19.15 -8.14
C THR A 284 2.79 18.81 -9.36
N LYS A 285 3.87 18.06 -9.18
CA LYS A 285 4.70 17.57 -10.29
C LYS A 285 3.93 16.70 -11.28
N ALA A 286 2.98 15.89 -10.79
CA ALA A 286 2.12 15.08 -11.66
C ALA A 286 1.10 15.95 -12.42
N VAL A 287 0.58 17.02 -11.79
CA VAL A 287 -0.29 18.01 -12.45
C VAL A 287 0.47 18.80 -13.52
N GLU A 288 1.67 19.29 -13.22
CA GLU A 288 2.53 20.00 -14.19
C GLU A 288 2.87 19.14 -15.42
N LYS A 289 3.08 17.83 -15.20
CA LYS A 289 3.29 16.88 -16.29
C LYS A 289 1.99 16.50 -17.04
N GLY A 290 0.84 17.04 -16.63
CA GLY A 290 -0.46 16.77 -17.24
C GLY A 290 -0.98 15.35 -17.00
N LYS A 291 -0.47 14.64 -15.99
CA LYS A 291 -0.92 13.30 -15.60
C LYS A 291 -2.19 13.34 -14.74
N ILE A 292 -2.34 14.41 -13.98
CA ILE A 292 -3.48 14.69 -13.09
C ILE A 292 -4.05 16.05 -13.48
N LYS A 293 -5.37 16.17 -13.53
CA LYS A 293 -6.06 17.42 -13.84
C LYS A 293 -6.68 18.02 -12.58
N ALA A 294 -5.85 18.65 -11.76
CA ALA A 294 -6.30 19.47 -10.64
C ALA A 294 -6.19 20.96 -10.97
N ARG A 295 -7.14 21.72 -10.46
CA ARG A 295 -7.17 23.20 -10.56
C ARG A 295 -6.39 23.85 -9.43
N LYS A 296 -6.54 23.32 -8.20
CA LYS A 296 -5.97 23.86 -6.97
C LYS A 296 -5.73 22.74 -5.98
N ILE A 297 -4.70 22.85 -5.18
CA ILE A 297 -4.41 21.98 -4.04
C ILE A 297 -4.32 22.89 -2.82
N GLU A 298 -4.99 22.54 -1.73
CA GLU A 298 -5.01 23.28 -0.47
C GLU A 298 -4.61 22.34 0.67
N ASP A 299 -3.70 22.80 1.51
CA ASP A 299 -3.32 22.09 2.74
C ASP A 299 -3.99 22.75 3.94
N ASN A 300 -4.97 22.05 4.50
CA ASN A 300 -5.71 22.47 5.70
C ASN A 300 -5.31 21.62 6.92
N THR A 301 -4.19 20.90 6.83
CA THR A 301 -3.73 19.98 7.86
C THR A 301 -3.50 20.72 9.18
N ALA A 302 -4.13 20.21 10.24
CA ALA A 302 -3.97 20.69 11.61
C ALA A 302 -3.59 19.52 12.55
N ALA A 303 -4.49 19.06 13.40
CA ALA A 303 -4.29 17.84 14.20
C ALA A 303 -4.43 16.57 13.34
N GLU A 304 -5.27 16.63 12.33
CA GLU A 304 -5.50 15.57 11.34
C GLU A 304 -5.12 16.09 9.94
N VAL A 305 -4.77 15.15 9.06
CA VAL A 305 -4.43 15.49 7.68
C VAL A 305 -5.68 15.87 6.89
N GLU A 306 -5.63 17.01 6.23
CA GLU A 306 -6.64 17.44 5.27
C GLU A 306 -5.98 18.17 4.09
N ILE A 307 -5.77 17.45 2.99
CA ILE A 307 -5.30 18.03 1.73
C ILE A 307 -6.46 17.98 0.73
N LEU A 308 -6.99 19.16 0.36
CA LEU A 308 -8.08 19.29 -0.61
C LEU A 308 -7.52 19.43 -2.02
N ILE A 309 -8.00 18.60 -2.93
CA ILE A 309 -7.63 18.58 -4.35
C ILE A 309 -8.86 18.95 -5.16
N HIS A 310 -8.88 20.18 -5.67
CA HIS A 310 -9.97 20.69 -6.51
C HIS A 310 -9.75 20.28 -7.97
N LEU A 311 -10.67 19.52 -8.52
CA LEU A 311 -10.59 18.99 -9.87
C LEU A 311 -10.90 20.04 -10.94
N ALA A 312 -10.36 19.85 -12.13
CA ALA A 312 -10.73 20.66 -13.29
C ALA A 312 -12.16 20.29 -13.76
N PRO A 313 -12.91 21.24 -14.37
CA PRO A 313 -14.24 20.91 -14.93
C PRO A 313 -14.20 19.77 -15.94
N GLY A 314 -15.18 18.87 -15.87
CA GLY A 314 -15.32 17.75 -16.80
C GLY A 314 -14.33 16.60 -16.57
N VAL A 315 -13.78 16.47 -15.36
CA VAL A 315 -12.87 15.40 -14.96
C VAL A 315 -13.57 14.52 -13.93
N SER A 316 -13.52 13.21 -14.14
CA SER A 316 -14.05 12.22 -13.22
C SER A 316 -13.23 12.15 -11.93
N SER A 317 -13.92 12.15 -10.78
CA SER A 317 -13.28 12.00 -9.46
C SER A 317 -12.62 10.62 -9.32
N ASP A 318 -13.28 9.55 -9.76
CA ASP A 318 -12.78 8.18 -9.66
C ASP A 318 -11.51 7.99 -10.49
N LYS A 319 -11.51 8.47 -11.77
CA LYS A 319 -10.31 8.45 -12.61
C LYS A 319 -9.16 9.26 -12.02
N THR A 320 -9.48 10.39 -11.37
CA THR A 320 -8.45 11.21 -10.75
C THR A 320 -7.89 10.54 -9.49
N MET A 321 -8.71 9.83 -8.74
CA MET A 321 -8.25 9.05 -7.58
C MET A 321 -7.26 7.96 -8.02
N ASP A 322 -7.59 7.22 -9.08
CA ASP A 322 -6.66 6.24 -9.66
C ASP A 322 -5.39 6.90 -10.20
N ALA A 323 -5.51 8.08 -10.83
CA ALA A 323 -4.35 8.84 -11.31
C ALA A 323 -3.45 9.32 -10.16
N LEU A 324 -4.02 9.71 -9.02
CA LEU A 324 -3.27 10.06 -7.81
C LEU A 324 -2.46 8.86 -7.31
N TYR A 325 -3.04 7.67 -7.25
CA TYR A 325 -2.30 6.47 -6.88
C TYR A 325 -1.24 6.06 -7.91
N ALA A 326 -1.53 6.21 -9.21
CA ALA A 326 -0.61 5.79 -10.27
C ALA A 326 0.57 6.74 -10.51
N PHE A 327 0.40 8.06 -10.28
CA PHE A 327 1.37 9.08 -10.72
C PHE A 327 1.91 9.98 -9.61
N SER A 328 1.49 9.78 -8.38
CA SER A 328 2.00 10.52 -7.23
C SER A 328 2.39 9.59 -6.08
N ASP A 329 2.93 10.17 -5.02
CA ASP A 329 3.28 9.45 -3.81
C ASP A 329 2.07 9.07 -2.94
N CYS A 330 0.83 9.19 -3.47
CA CYS A 330 -0.38 8.64 -2.83
C CYS A 330 -0.36 7.11 -2.74
N GLU A 331 0.36 6.41 -3.62
CA GLU A 331 0.75 5.01 -3.46
C GLU A 331 2.28 4.91 -3.49
N ILE A 332 2.85 4.26 -2.48
CA ILE A 332 4.29 3.98 -2.43
C ILE A 332 4.54 2.50 -2.19
N ASN A 333 5.70 2.02 -2.64
CA ASN A 333 6.20 0.69 -2.35
C ASN A 333 7.29 0.76 -1.29
N ILE A 334 7.17 -0.05 -0.25
CA ILE A 334 8.19 -0.19 0.80
C ILE A 334 8.73 -1.61 0.72
N SER A 335 10.06 -1.73 0.63
CA SER A 335 10.75 -3.02 0.71
C SER A 335 11.35 -3.18 2.10
N PRO A 336 10.82 -4.07 2.94
CA PRO A 336 11.37 -4.33 4.26
C PRO A 336 12.72 -5.06 4.15
N ASN A 337 13.53 -4.94 5.19
CA ASN A 337 14.78 -5.67 5.35
C ASN A 337 15.12 -5.74 6.84
N CYS A 338 14.74 -6.82 7.49
CA CYS A 338 14.99 -7.00 8.91
C CYS A 338 16.44 -7.45 9.14
N CYS A 339 17.36 -6.49 9.25
CA CYS A 339 18.75 -6.68 9.63
C CYS A 339 18.96 -6.23 11.07
N VAL A 340 19.52 -7.10 11.91
CA VAL A 340 19.76 -6.86 13.34
C VAL A 340 21.17 -7.32 13.73
N ILE A 341 21.66 -6.85 14.88
CA ILE A 341 22.89 -7.38 15.49
C ILE A 341 22.52 -8.43 16.53
N GLU A 342 23.06 -9.61 16.36
CA GLU A 342 22.98 -10.74 17.27
C GLU A 342 24.41 -11.28 17.50
N ASP A 343 24.84 -11.46 18.73
CA ASP A 343 26.18 -11.95 19.10
C ASP A 343 27.33 -11.23 18.35
N ASN A 344 27.25 -9.89 18.25
CA ASN A 344 28.20 -9.05 17.52
C ASN A 344 28.32 -9.35 16.02
N LYS A 345 27.28 -9.91 15.41
CA LYS A 345 27.20 -10.17 13.97
C LYS A 345 25.88 -9.66 13.38
N PRO A 346 25.88 -9.14 12.15
CA PRO A 346 24.63 -8.82 11.48
C PRO A 346 23.90 -10.11 11.07
N GLY A 347 22.62 -10.20 11.42
CA GLY A 347 21.70 -11.28 11.04
C GLY A 347 20.52 -10.74 10.26
N PHE A 348 19.95 -11.57 9.38
CA PHE A 348 18.72 -11.27 8.65
C PHE A 348 17.62 -12.21 9.13
N LEU A 349 16.60 -11.65 9.76
CA LEU A 349 15.52 -12.41 10.40
C LEU A 349 14.17 -12.08 9.78
N THR A 350 13.15 -12.90 10.08
CA THR A 350 11.77 -12.55 9.84
C THR A 350 11.22 -11.73 11.02
N VAL A 351 10.11 -11.05 10.80
CA VAL A 351 9.37 -10.36 11.88
C VAL A 351 8.92 -11.37 12.94
N SER A 352 8.48 -12.55 12.51
CA SER A 352 8.11 -13.65 13.39
C SER A 352 9.27 -14.15 14.24
N ASP A 353 10.49 -14.24 13.68
CA ASP A 353 11.68 -14.65 14.44
C ASP A 353 12.09 -13.61 15.47
N VAL A 354 12.00 -12.32 15.11
CA VAL A 354 12.25 -11.22 16.07
C VAL A 354 11.25 -11.28 17.23
N LEU A 355 9.97 -11.58 16.94
CA LEU A 355 8.97 -11.73 18.00
C LEU A 355 9.32 -12.89 18.93
N ARG A 356 9.60 -14.08 18.38
CA ARG A 356 9.97 -15.27 19.16
C ARG A 356 11.16 -15.00 20.05
N HIS A 357 12.24 -14.47 19.47
CA HIS A 357 13.46 -14.11 20.23
C HIS A 357 13.15 -13.15 21.38
N SER A 358 12.39 -12.09 21.10
CA SER A 358 12.03 -11.08 22.12
C SER A 358 11.13 -11.66 23.23
N VAL A 359 10.23 -12.59 22.92
CA VAL A 359 9.36 -13.25 23.91
C VAL A 359 10.17 -14.20 24.78
N ASP A 360 11.04 -15.01 24.19
CA ASP A 360 11.91 -15.94 24.92
C ASP A 360 12.88 -15.18 25.83
N ARG A 361 13.43 -14.05 25.35
CA ARG A 361 14.24 -13.15 26.18
C ARG A 361 13.43 -12.55 27.32
N THR A 362 12.20 -12.10 27.07
CA THR A 362 11.30 -11.58 28.10
C THR A 362 11.08 -12.62 29.19
N MET A 363 10.79 -13.87 28.83
CA MET A 363 10.64 -14.98 29.76
C MET A 363 11.94 -15.22 30.54
N GLY A 364 13.10 -15.16 29.89
CA GLY A 364 14.41 -15.30 30.52
C GLY A 364 14.69 -14.19 31.52
N LEU A 365 14.37 -12.94 31.20
CA LEU A 365 14.52 -11.79 32.07
C LEU A 365 13.60 -11.86 33.29
N LEU A 366 12.32 -12.21 33.11
CA LEU A 366 11.36 -12.42 34.20
C LEU A 366 11.82 -13.53 35.13
N ARG A 367 12.32 -14.64 34.57
CA ARG A 367 12.91 -15.73 35.36
C ARG A 367 14.11 -15.25 36.18
N LYS A 368 15.04 -14.50 35.56
CA LYS A 368 16.21 -13.94 36.24
C LYS A 368 15.82 -12.99 37.37
N GLU A 369 14.79 -12.15 37.15
CA GLU A 369 14.23 -11.26 38.19
C GLU A 369 13.67 -12.04 39.38
N LEU A 370 12.85 -13.07 39.12
CA LEU A 370 12.28 -13.94 40.16
C LEU A 370 13.37 -14.68 40.93
N GLN A 371 14.40 -15.23 40.26
CA GLN A 371 15.54 -15.89 40.89
C GLN A 371 16.31 -14.92 41.78
N ILE A 372 16.60 -13.72 41.33
CA ILE A 372 17.25 -12.70 42.16
C ILE A 372 16.40 -12.36 43.38
N ARG A 373 15.12 -12.14 43.20
CA ARG A 373 14.21 -11.82 44.30
C ARG A 373 14.11 -12.98 45.30
N ARG A 374 14.04 -14.21 44.80
CA ARG A 374 14.06 -15.43 45.61
C ARG A 374 15.32 -15.49 46.48
N ASN A 375 16.50 -15.29 45.86
CA ASN A 375 17.76 -15.32 46.58
C ASN A 375 17.86 -14.20 47.65
N GLU A 376 17.38 -13.00 47.33
CA GLU A 376 17.29 -11.90 48.29
C GLU A 376 16.38 -12.24 49.48
N LEU A 377 15.21 -12.89 49.23
CA LEU A 377 14.32 -13.32 50.28
C LEU A 377 14.92 -14.45 51.13
N LEU A 378 15.63 -15.39 50.51
CA LEU A 378 16.33 -16.45 51.22
C LEU A 378 17.44 -15.90 52.13
N GLU A 379 18.20 -14.91 51.66
CA GLU A 379 19.18 -14.21 52.50
C GLU A 379 18.52 -13.42 53.65
N GLN A 380 17.39 -12.79 53.37
CA GLN A 380 16.58 -12.12 54.43
C GLN A 380 16.04 -13.12 55.46
N LEU A 381 15.55 -14.27 54.98
CA LEU A 381 15.09 -15.36 55.83
C LEU A 381 16.19 -15.91 56.72
N PHE A 382 17.32 -16.17 56.13
CA PHE A 382 18.54 -16.67 56.80
C PHE A 382 18.97 -15.70 57.90
N PHE A 383 19.09 -14.42 57.59
CA PHE A 383 19.54 -13.42 58.58
C PHE A 383 18.47 -13.19 59.66
N ALA A 384 17.19 -13.16 59.33
CA ALA A 384 16.09 -13.05 60.31
C ALA A 384 16.06 -14.25 61.26
N SER A 385 16.36 -15.46 60.78
CA SER A 385 16.45 -16.67 61.60
C SER A 385 17.69 -16.62 62.54
N LEU A 386 18.84 -16.16 61.99
CA LEU A 386 20.04 -15.96 62.83
C LEU A 386 19.80 -14.91 63.92
N GLU A 387 19.24 -13.75 63.58
CA GLU A 387 18.94 -12.69 64.53
C GLU A 387 17.95 -13.17 65.63
N ARG A 388 16.93 -13.90 65.22
CA ARG A 388 15.97 -14.50 66.18
C ARG A 388 16.68 -15.40 67.16
N ILE A 389 17.46 -16.36 66.73
CA ILE A 389 18.21 -17.31 67.58
C ILE A 389 19.19 -16.57 68.47
N PHE A 390 19.96 -15.63 67.94
CA PHE A 390 20.94 -14.84 68.68
C PHE A 390 20.32 -14.07 69.83
N ILE A 391 19.10 -13.53 69.66
CA ILE A 391 18.38 -12.78 70.69
C ILE A 391 17.62 -13.70 71.65
N GLU A 392 16.92 -14.74 71.12
CA GLU A 392 16.13 -15.68 71.99
C GLU A 392 17.03 -16.48 72.94
N GLU A 393 18.12 -17.05 72.43
CA GLU A 393 19.12 -17.79 73.23
C GLU A 393 20.00 -16.87 74.04
N ARG A 394 19.83 -15.56 73.93
CA ARG A 394 20.55 -14.50 74.68
C ARG A 394 22.08 -14.64 74.57
N ILE A 395 22.60 -15.13 73.41
CA ILE A 395 24.02 -15.36 73.13
C ILE A 395 24.86 -14.14 73.49
N TYR A 396 24.32 -12.95 73.22
CA TYR A 396 24.95 -11.66 73.55
C TYR A 396 25.10 -11.35 75.00
N LYS A 397 24.47 -12.12 75.93
CA LYS A 397 24.54 -11.95 77.39
C LYS A 397 25.39 -13.02 78.08
N GLU A 398 25.89 -13.95 77.32
CA GLU A 398 26.76 -15.00 77.93
C GLU A 398 28.12 -14.45 78.39
N ARG A 399 28.57 -14.86 79.55
CA ARG A 399 29.80 -14.39 80.19
C ARG A 399 31.03 -14.58 79.28
N LYS A 400 31.09 -15.65 78.49
CA LYS A 400 32.18 -15.91 77.53
C LYS A 400 32.20 -14.84 76.40
N PHE A 401 31.02 -14.40 75.91
CA PHE A 401 30.89 -13.37 74.90
C PHE A 401 31.34 -12.00 75.46
N GLU A 402 30.85 -11.66 76.68
CA GLU A 402 31.14 -10.37 77.31
C GLU A 402 32.64 -10.24 77.75
N THR A 403 33.31 -11.35 78.04
CA THR A 403 34.69 -11.35 78.52
C THR A 403 35.71 -11.69 77.44
N ALA A 404 35.29 -11.87 76.18
CA ALA A 404 36.17 -12.11 75.08
C ALA A 404 37.19 -10.99 74.90
N LYS A 405 38.48 -11.35 74.76
CA LYS A 405 39.55 -10.37 74.65
C LYS A 405 39.79 -9.92 73.20
N THR A 406 39.43 -10.77 72.28
CA THR A 406 39.61 -10.46 70.85
C THR A 406 38.26 -10.66 70.09
N MET A 407 38.13 -9.98 68.97
CA MET A 407 36.94 -10.17 68.11
C MET A 407 36.81 -11.62 67.57
N ASP A 408 37.96 -12.28 67.32
CA ASP A 408 37.99 -13.65 66.81
C ASP A 408 37.50 -14.66 67.87
N GLU A 409 37.82 -14.42 69.17
CA GLU A 409 37.26 -15.24 70.27
C GLU A 409 35.72 -15.08 70.38
N ALA A 410 35.24 -13.87 70.21
CA ALA A 410 33.79 -13.60 70.27
C ALA A 410 33.07 -14.26 69.09
N ILE A 411 33.63 -14.17 67.87
CA ILE A 411 33.12 -14.81 66.65
C ILE A 411 33.08 -16.33 66.80
N ALA A 412 34.18 -16.95 67.28
CA ALA A 412 34.26 -18.39 67.52
C ALA A 412 33.23 -18.87 68.52
N PHE A 413 33.00 -18.08 69.59
CA PHE A 413 31.98 -18.39 70.61
C PHE A 413 30.55 -18.30 70.05
N VAL A 414 30.25 -17.27 69.27
CA VAL A 414 28.94 -17.16 68.59
C VAL A 414 28.73 -18.30 67.61
N ASP A 415 29.73 -18.68 66.85
CA ASP A 415 29.67 -19.81 65.90
C ASP A 415 29.43 -21.14 66.62
N GLU A 416 30.13 -21.37 67.81
CA GLU A 416 29.94 -22.55 68.68
C GLU A 416 28.49 -22.63 69.15
N LYS A 417 27.87 -21.50 69.56
CA LYS A 417 26.50 -21.40 70.03
C LYS A 417 25.44 -21.58 68.94
N LEU A 418 25.76 -21.17 67.75
CA LEU A 418 24.89 -21.39 66.59
C LEU A 418 24.96 -22.81 66.01
N THR A 419 25.97 -23.61 66.37
CA THR A 419 26.18 -24.96 65.86
C THR A 419 24.97 -25.89 65.95
N PRO A 420 24.17 -25.92 67.10
CA PRO A 420 22.98 -26.76 67.20
C PRO A 420 21.89 -26.43 66.16
N PHE A 421 21.88 -25.19 65.66
CA PHE A 421 20.86 -24.67 64.76
C PHE A 421 21.32 -24.67 63.28
N LYS A 422 22.64 -24.95 63.01
CA LYS A 422 23.23 -24.97 61.66
C LYS A 422 22.51 -25.92 60.69
N PRO A 423 21.98 -27.10 61.10
CA PRO A 423 21.28 -28.00 60.19
C PRO A 423 19.97 -27.43 59.62
N ASP A 424 19.35 -26.47 60.34
CA ASP A 424 18.09 -25.84 59.89
C ASP A 424 18.31 -24.63 59.00
N PHE A 425 19.54 -24.23 58.76
CA PHE A 425 19.86 -23.09 57.94
C PHE A 425 19.99 -23.44 56.46
N ILE A 426 19.63 -22.50 55.61
CA ILE A 426 19.64 -22.64 54.16
C ILE A 426 21.07 -22.71 53.57
N ARG A 427 22.03 -22.10 54.27
CA ARG A 427 23.47 -22.11 53.95
C ARG A 427 24.32 -22.07 55.20
N GLU A 428 25.60 -22.31 55.04
CA GLU A 428 26.56 -22.19 56.13
C GLU A 428 26.69 -20.76 56.67
N VAL A 429 26.87 -20.64 57.99
CA VAL A 429 27.10 -19.35 58.64
C VAL A 429 28.53 -18.91 58.38
N THR A 430 28.70 -17.74 57.82
CA THR A 430 30.02 -17.16 57.56
C THR A 430 30.48 -16.23 58.69
N ARG A 431 31.78 -15.91 58.65
CA ARG A 431 32.33 -14.93 59.59
C ARG A 431 31.63 -13.56 59.50
N ASP A 432 31.32 -13.15 58.28
CA ASP A 432 30.65 -11.86 58.02
C ASP A 432 29.23 -11.84 58.54
N ASP A 433 28.52 -12.97 58.51
CA ASP A 433 27.18 -13.08 59.13
C ASP A 433 27.23 -12.89 60.65
N ILE A 434 28.23 -13.47 61.33
CA ILE A 434 28.42 -13.30 62.76
C ILE A 434 28.82 -11.86 63.08
N LEU A 435 29.70 -11.23 62.29
CA LEU A 435 30.04 -9.81 62.48
C LEU A 435 28.78 -8.93 62.36
N ARG A 436 27.95 -9.21 61.39
CA ARG A 436 26.67 -8.50 61.15
C ARG A 436 25.69 -8.72 62.32
N LEU A 437 25.65 -9.91 62.96
CA LEU A 437 24.87 -10.13 64.15
C LEU A 437 25.39 -9.29 65.31
N MET A 438 26.72 -9.16 65.51
CA MET A 438 27.34 -8.37 66.56
C MET A 438 27.14 -6.84 66.36
N GLU A 439 26.85 -6.38 65.15
CA GLU A 439 26.48 -4.99 64.86
C GLU A 439 25.05 -4.62 65.18
N ILE A 440 24.21 -5.57 65.64
CA ILE A 440 22.83 -5.31 66.01
C ILE A 440 22.75 -4.33 67.19
N LYS A 441 22.06 -3.21 66.93
CA LYS A 441 21.88 -2.15 67.94
C LYS A 441 21.11 -2.65 69.13
N MET A 442 21.54 -2.35 70.40
CA MET A 442 20.87 -2.72 71.63
C MET A 442 19.39 -2.31 71.64
N GLN A 443 19.02 -1.18 71.03
CA GLN A 443 17.63 -0.76 70.87
C GLN A 443 16.77 -1.78 70.11
N ARG A 444 17.35 -2.51 69.16
CA ARG A 444 16.63 -3.54 68.38
C ARG A 444 16.43 -4.79 69.23
N ILE A 445 17.43 -5.15 70.04
CA ILE A 445 17.34 -6.25 71.00
C ILE A 445 16.25 -5.97 72.05
N LEU A 446 16.23 -4.75 72.65
CA LEU A 446 15.27 -4.36 73.66
C LEU A 446 13.82 -4.31 73.13
N LYS A 447 13.63 -4.03 71.86
CA LYS A 447 12.33 -3.96 71.20
C LYS A 447 11.97 -5.28 70.45
N PHE A 448 12.77 -6.31 70.61
CA PHE A 448 12.53 -7.59 69.97
C PHE A 448 11.18 -8.19 70.46
N ASN A 449 10.35 -8.57 69.53
CA ASN A 449 9.10 -9.27 69.77
C ASN A 449 9.11 -10.54 68.94
N LYS A 450 9.06 -11.69 69.65
CA LYS A 450 9.11 -12.99 69.03
C LYS A 450 7.99 -13.20 67.99
N ASP A 451 6.75 -12.86 68.36
CA ASP A 451 5.58 -13.08 67.53
C ASP A 451 5.70 -12.32 66.15
N LYS A 452 6.26 -11.07 66.23
CA LYS A 452 6.54 -10.30 65.01
C LYS A 452 7.68 -10.85 64.17
N ALA A 453 8.71 -11.43 64.82
CA ALA A 453 9.78 -12.10 64.12
C ALA A 453 9.28 -13.38 63.43
N ASP A 454 8.47 -14.17 64.11
CA ASP A 454 7.83 -15.35 63.57
C ASP A 454 6.85 -15.01 62.40
N GLU A 455 6.06 -13.94 62.55
CA GLU A 455 5.19 -13.43 61.50
C GLU A 455 6.02 -12.99 60.24
N LEU A 456 7.09 -12.26 60.44
CA LEU A 456 7.98 -11.86 59.34
C LEU A 456 8.62 -13.06 58.61
N ILE A 457 9.12 -14.05 59.39
CA ILE A 457 9.66 -15.29 58.82
C ILE A 457 8.61 -16.04 58.02
N ALA A 458 7.35 -16.16 58.54
CA ALA A 458 6.23 -16.81 57.90
C ALA A 458 5.87 -16.11 56.59
N LYS A 459 5.86 -14.77 56.61
CA LYS A 459 5.59 -13.94 55.40
C LYS A 459 6.68 -14.16 54.32
N ILE A 460 7.96 -14.13 54.73
CA ILE A 460 9.06 -14.35 53.74
C ILE A 460 8.96 -15.75 53.15
N LYS A 461 8.68 -16.77 53.97
CA LYS A 461 8.49 -18.15 53.50
C LYS A 461 7.29 -18.27 52.53
N ALA A 462 6.20 -17.58 52.78
CA ALA A 462 5.05 -17.53 51.84
C ALA A 462 5.42 -16.87 50.51
N GLU A 463 6.14 -15.73 50.56
CA GLU A 463 6.63 -15.05 49.33
C GLU A 463 7.59 -15.95 48.52
N VAL A 464 8.51 -16.68 49.21
CA VAL A 464 9.41 -17.63 48.52
C VAL A 464 8.63 -18.75 47.87
N ALA A 465 7.63 -19.32 48.54
CA ALA A 465 6.79 -20.39 47.98
C ALA A 465 5.96 -19.91 46.76
N GLU A 466 5.50 -18.67 46.78
CA GLU A 466 4.80 -18.06 45.64
C GLU A 466 5.78 -17.91 44.44
N ILE A 467 6.99 -17.38 44.67
CA ILE A 467 8.02 -17.26 43.63
C ILE A 467 8.44 -18.64 43.09
N ASP A 468 8.56 -19.67 43.96
CA ASP A 468 8.86 -21.03 43.53
C ASP A 468 7.78 -21.61 42.63
N LYS A 469 6.51 -21.30 42.90
CA LYS A 469 5.38 -21.66 42.05
C LYS A 469 5.46 -20.92 40.71
N ASP A 470 5.74 -19.61 40.72
CA ASP A 470 5.89 -18.80 39.51
C ASP A 470 7.05 -19.30 38.63
N LEU A 471 8.19 -19.64 39.25
CA LEU A 471 9.34 -20.23 38.55
C LEU A 471 9.07 -21.60 37.89
N ALA A 472 8.11 -22.38 38.48
CA ALA A 472 7.65 -23.63 37.88
C ALA A 472 6.68 -23.41 36.71
N HIS A 473 6.02 -22.25 36.62
CA HIS A 473 5.00 -21.93 35.61
C HIS A 473 5.35 -20.66 34.82
N MET A 474 6.58 -20.59 34.30
CA MET A 474 7.10 -19.38 33.64
C MET A 474 6.28 -18.95 32.40
N THR A 475 5.62 -19.88 31.70
CA THR A 475 4.73 -19.55 30.58
C THR A 475 3.57 -18.67 31.06
N ASP A 476 2.90 -19.07 32.15
CA ASP A 476 1.77 -18.30 32.71
C ASP A 476 2.22 -16.92 33.20
N VAL A 477 3.38 -16.86 33.85
CA VAL A 477 3.99 -15.59 34.30
C VAL A 477 4.23 -14.65 33.12
N THR A 478 4.73 -15.21 32.01
CA THR A 478 5.03 -14.41 30.81
C THR A 478 3.76 -13.96 30.09
N VAL A 479 2.74 -14.84 30.01
CA VAL A 479 1.40 -14.49 29.48
C VAL A 479 0.80 -13.35 30.29
N ASN A 480 0.76 -13.47 31.62
CA ASN A 480 0.26 -12.43 32.53
C ASN A 480 1.02 -11.10 32.36
N TRP A 481 2.33 -11.15 32.06
CA TRP A 481 3.12 -9.95 31.77
C TRP A 481 2.65 -9.24 30.50
N PHE A 482 2.44 -9.98 29.40
CA PHE A 482 1.95 -9.38 28.14
C PHE A 482 0.49 -8.89 28.29
N GLU A 483 -0.35 -9.58 29.03
CA GLU A 483 -1.71 -9.12 29.38
C GLU A 483 -1.67 -7.83 30.19
N PHE A 484 -0.78 -7.74 31.18
CA PHE A 484 -0.57 -6.52 31.97
C PHE A 484 -0.18 -5.34 31.08
N ILE A 485 0.78 -5.53 30.16
CA ILE A 485 1.20 -4.49 29.22
C ILE A 485 0.02 -4.06 28.33
N LYS A 486 -0.70 -5.02 27.75
CA LYS A 486 -1.86 -4.75 26.89
C LYS A 486 -2.95 -3.98 27.63
N ASN A 487 -3.31 -4.42 28.83
CA ASN A 487 -4.37 -3.81 29.61
C ASN A 487 -4.02 -2.40 30.09
N LYS A 488 -2.74 -2.16 30.42
CA LYS A 488 -2.28 -0.87 30.96
C LYS A 488 -2.04 0.18 29.89
N TYR A 489 -1.48 -0.21 28.74
CA TYR A 489 -1.00 0.72 27.70
C TYR A 489 -1.73 0.57 26.36
N GLY A 490 -2.36 -0.55 26.09
CA GLY A 490 -2.93 -0.86 24.77
C GLY A 490 -4.09 0.05 24.33
N LYS A 491 -4.83 0.64 25.27
CA LYS A 491 -5.95 1.54 24.97
C LYS A 491 -5.53 2.81 24.23
N GLU A 492 -4.31 3.28 24.48
CA GLU A 492 -3.74 4.48 23.86
C GLU A 492 -3.12 4.20 22.47
N HIS A 493 -2.99 2.90 22.11
CA HIS A 493 -2.36 2.46 20.86
C HIS A 493 -3.29 1.58 20.00
N PRO A 494 -4.46 2.09 19.55
CA PRO A 494 -5.30 1.35 18.60
C PRO A 494 -4.59 1.25 17.25
N ARG A 495 -4.95 0.20 16.46
CA ARG A 495 -4.46 0.10 15.08
C ARG A 495 -4.96 1.28 14.25
N ARG A 496 -4.06 1.90 13.47
CA ARG A 496 -4.36 3.04 12.60
C ARG A 496 -4.39 2.65 11.13
N THR A 497 -3.53 1.74 10.69
CA THR A 497 -3.38 1.38 9.28
C THR A 497 -4.37 0.29 8.89
N GLU A 498 -5.12 0.49 7.82
CA GLU A 498 -6.10 -0.47 7.31
C GLU A 498 -5.42 -1.51 6.41
N ILE A 499 -5.72 -2.81 6.60
CA ILE A 499 -5.21 -3.89 5.74
C ILE A 499 -6.24 -4.15 4.64
N ARG A 500 -5.84 -3.95 3.38
CA ARG A 500 -6.67 -4.18 2.18
C ARG A 500 -5.85 -4.84 1.07
N ASN A 501 -6.51 -5.58 0.20
CA ASN A 501 -5.93 -5.95 -1.10
C ASN A 501 -6.20 -4.80 -2.07
N PHE A 502 -5.17 -4.39 -2.82
CA PHE A 502 -5.30 -3.31 -3.78
C PHE A 502 -5.48 -3.86 -5.19
N ASP A 503 -6.49 -3.31 -5.90
CA ASP A 503 -6.61 -3.53 -7.32
C ASP A 503 -5.40 -2.96 -8.06
N THR A 504 -4.96 -3.68 -9.10
CA THR A 504 -3.84 -3.23 -9.91
C THR A 504 -4.29 -2.11 -10.84
N ILE A 505 -3.88 -0.89 -10.57
CA ILE A 505 -4.14 0.27 -11.42
C ILE A 505 -3.12 0.25 -12.57
N GLU A 506 -3.59 0.03 -13.79
CA GLU A 506 -2.74 0.17 -14.97
C GLU A 506 -2.61 1.65 -15.35
N ALA A 507 -1.41 2.21 -15.19
CA ALA A 507 -1.12 3.61 -15.48
C ALA A 507 -1.53 4.04 -16.91
N THR A 508 -1.54 3.12 -17.85
CA THR A 508 -1.94 3.36 -19.25
C THR A 508 -3.45 3.55 -19.43
N THR A 509 -4.28 2.98 -18.53
CA THR A 509 -5.75 3.14 -18.61
C THR A 509 -6.22 4.43 -17.95
N VAL A 510 -5.46 4.92 -16.99
CA VAL A 510 -5.80 6.11 -16.19
C VAL A 510 -5.29 7.41 -16.82
N VAL A 511 -4.20 7.34 -17.61
CA VAL A 511 -3.64 8.52 -18.30
C VAL A 511 -4.60 9.03 -19.35
N GLU A 512 -4.96 10.30 -19.24
CA GLU A 512 -5.73 10.96 -20.29
C GLU A 512 -4.90 11.23 -21.55
N ALA A 513 -5.53 11.07 -22.72
CA ALA A 513 -4.96 11.37 -24.02
C ALA A 513 -4.84 12.89 -24.21
N ASN A 514 -3.86 13.53 -23.58
CA ASN A 514 -3.66 14.97 -23.54
C ASN A 514 -2.77 15.51 -24.69
N GLN A 515 -2.20 14.63 -25.48
CA GLN A 515 -1.34 14.97 -26.60
C GLN A 515 -1.98 14.58 -27.94
N LYS A 516 -1.60 15.27 -29.00
CA LYS A 516 -2.07 15.00 -30.37
C LYS A 516 -0.96 14.30 -31.15
N LEU A 517 -1.25 13.13 -31.70
CA LEU A 517 -0.34 12.39 -32.56
C LEU A 517 -0.49 12.83 -34.03
N TYR A 518 0.63 13.06 -34.68
CA TYR A 518 0.70 13.47 -36.08
C TYR A 518 1.59 12.53 -36.87
N ILE A 519 1.39 12.47 -38.18
CA ILE A 519 2.13 11.61 -39.09
C ILE A 519 2.60 12.37 -40.33
N ASN A 520 3.87 12.22 -40.68
CA ASN A 520 4.42 12.58 -41.97
C ASN A 520 4.67 11.34 -42.84
N ARG A 521 3.70 10.99 -43.68
CA ARG A 521 3.78 9.76 -44.52
C ARG A 521 4.85 9.83 -45.59
N GLN A 522 5.28 11.02 -46.04
CA GLN A 522 6.28 11.19 -47.07
C GLN A 522 7.69 10.96 -46.53
N GLU A 523 7.97 11.54 -45.37
CA GLU A 523 9.27 11.42 -44.74
C GLU A 523 9.38 10.18 -43.84
N GLY A 524 8.25 9.63 -43.40
CA GLY A 524 8.20 8.44 -42.58
C GLY A 524 8.38 8.72 -41.07
N PHE A 525 7.90 9.87 -40.59
CA PHE A 525 7.93 10.24 -39.18
C PHE A 525 6.54 10.22 -38.56
N VAL A 526 6.49 9.85 -37.28
CA VAL A 526 5.31 9.94 -36.42
C VAL A 526 5.72 10.61 -35.09
N GLY A 527 4.85 11.43 -34.53
CA GLY A 527 5.14 12.03 -33.21
C GLY A 527 4.21 13.18 -32.84
N THR A 528 4.32 13.62 -31.59
CA THR A 528 3.50 14.70 -31.01
C THR A 528 4.02 16.09 -31.37
N GLY A 529 5.30 16.22 -31.73
CA GLY A 529 5.93 17.47 -32.16
C GLY A 529 5.67 17.87 -33.62
N LEU A 530 5.05 17.01 -34.44
CA LEU A 530 4.82 17.21 -35.87
C LEU A 530 3.53 18.00 -36.16
N LYS A 531 3.30 19.12 -35.49
CA LYS A 531 2.04 19.90 -35.51
C LYS A 531 1.60 20.43 -36.89
N LYS A 532 2.47 20.41 -37.92
CA LYS A 532 2.15 20.83 -39.27
C LYS A 532 1.75 19.69 -40.20
N ASP A 533 1.85 18.44 -39.73
CA ASP A 533 1.58 17.24 -40.51
C ASP A 533 0.15 16.69 -40.25
N GLU A 534 -0.19 15.54 -40.81
CA GLU A 534 -1.52 14.92 -40.73
C GLU A 534 -1.82 14.50 -39.26
N PHE A 535 -2.92 14.99 -38.69
CA PHE A 535 -3.41 14.56 -37.40
C PHE A 535 -3.93 13.12 -37.47
N VAL A 536 -3.55 12.28 -36.50
CA VAL A 536 -3.96 10.88 -36.41
C VAL A 536 -5.02 10.67 -35.32
N CYS A 537 -4.67 10.94 -34.07
CA CYS A 537 -5.54 10.75 -32.90
C CYS A 537 -4.97 11.48 -31.68
N ASN A 538 -5.75 11.53 -30.60
CA ASN A 538 -5.24 11.92 -29.29
C ASN A 538 -4.51 10.73 -28.65
N CYS A 539 -3.46 10.99 -27.92
CA CYS A 539 -2.64 9.98 -27.21
C CYS A 539 -2.03 10.54 -25.94
N SER A 540 -1.41 9.70 -25.15
CA SER A 540 -0.55 10.07 -24.03
C SER A 540 0.92 9.76 -24.32
N ASP A 541 1.83 10.29 -23.55
CA ASP A 541 3.28 9.97 -23.61
C ASP A 541 3.61 8.54 -23.13
N LEU A 542 2.66 7.87 -22.49
CA LEU A 542 2.79 6.49 -22.06
C LEU A 542 2.27 5.48 -23.10
N ASP A 543 1.52 5.95 -24.08
CA ASP A 543 0.92 5.09 -25.09
C ASP A 543 1.97 4.48 -26.02
N ASP A 544 1.62 3.30 -26.51
CA ASP A 544 2.25 2.67 -27.65
C ASP A 544 1.44 2.95 -28.91
N ILE A 545 2.08 3.11 -30.03
CA ILE A 545 1.44 3.25 -31.33
C ILE A 545 1.79 2.07 -32.23
N ILE A 546 0.79 1.56 -32.93
CA ILE A 546 0.99 0.52 -33.94
C ILE A 546 0.98 1.15 -35.34
N ILE A 547 1.96 0.77 -36.12
CA ILE A 547 2.17 1.27 -37.50
C ILE A 547 2.09 0.09 -38.46
N PHE A 548 1.21 0.19 -39.46
CA PHE A 548 1.10 -0.76 -40.58
C PHE A 548 1.62 -0.15 -41.85
N TYR A 549 2.28 -0.96 -42.66
CA TYR A 549 2.87 -0.56 -43.95
C TYR A 549 2.18 -1.21 -45.12
N LYS A 550 2.33 -0.60 -46.29
CA LYS A 550 1.70 -1.09 -47.55
C LYS A 550 2.22 -2.44 -48.01
N ASP A 551 3.40 -2.84 -47.59
CA ASP A 551 4.00 -4.15 -47.89
C ASP A 551 3.52 -5.27 -46.96
N GLY A 552 2.68 -4.93 -45.98
CA GLY A 552 2.12 -5.87 -45.00
C GLY A 552 2.91 -6.00 -43.69
N LYS A 553 4.03 -5.31 -43.58
CA LYS A 553 4.78 -5.26 -42.34
C LYS A 553 4.09 -4.34 -41.31
N PHE A 554 4.39 -4.53 -40.04
CA PHE A 554 3.94 -3.64 -38.98
C PHE A 554 4.85 -3.73 -37.74
N LYS A 555 4.84 -2.70 -36.95
CA LYS A 555 5.56 -2.65 -35.65
C LYS A 555 4.83 -1.78 -34.64
N VAL A 556 5.17 -1.98 -33.36
CA VAL A 556 4.72 -1.17 -32.23
C VAL A 556 5.90 -0.37 -31.72
N VAL A 557 5.72 0.94 -31.50
CA VAL A 557 6.73 1.84 -30.93
C VAL A 557 6.06 2.72 -29.87
N ARG A 558 6.85 3.24 -28.93
CA ARG A 558 6.33 4.18 -27.93
C ARG A 558 6.11 5.55 -28.55
N VAL A 559 5.10 6.28 -28.07
CA VAL A 559 4.88 7.69 -28.45
C VAL A 559 6.12 8.52 -28.08
N ALA A 560 6.55 9.37 -28.99
CA ALA A 560 7.66 10.31 -28.80
C ALA A 560 7.36 11.61 -29.56
N ASP A 561 8.14 12.67 -29.32
CA ASP A 561 7.96 13.95 -30.02
C ASP A 561 8.17 13.81 -31.52
N LYS A 562 9.16 13.05 -31.97
CA LYS A 562 9.41 12.73 -33.35
C LYS A 562 10.22 11.44 -33.47
N ILE A 563 9.62 10.41 -34.07
CA ILE A 563 10.29 9.12 -34.29
C ILE A 563 10.23 8.75 -35.78
N PHE A 564 11.38 8.31 -36.35
CA PHE A 564 11.41 7.74 -37.68
C PHE A 564 10.92 6.30 -37.66
N VAL A 565 9.83 6.05 -38.37
CA VAL A 565 9.20 4.73 -38.41
C VAL A 565 9.33 4.04 -39.78
N GLY A 566 9.77 4.75 -40.79
CA GLY A 566 9.91 4.22 -42.16
C GLY A 566 8.85 4.78 -43.11
N LYS A 567 9.09 4.62 -44.42
CA LYS A 567 8.18 5.09 -45.47
C LYS A 567 7.10 4.05 -45.80
N ASN A 568 6.14 4.42 -46.66
CA ASN A 568 5.00 3.58 -47.08
C ASN A 568 4.01 3.21 -45.98
N ILE A 569 3.85 4.10 -45.00
CA ILE A 569 2.90 3.91 -43.91
C ILE A 569 1.48 3.82 -44.48
N LEU A 570 0.73 2.80 -44.08
CA LEU A 570 -0.66 2.54 -44.39
C LEU A 570 -1.61 3.07 -43.31
N TRP A 571 -1.40 2.66 -42.08
CA TRP A 571 -2.26 2.98 -40.92
C TRP A 571 -1.44 3.21 -39.68
N VAL A 572 -1.87 4.13 -38.81
CA VAL A 572 -1.30 4.38 -37.49
C VAL A 572 -2.44 4.62 -36.50
N GLN A 573 -2.33 4.04 -35.33
CA GLN A 573 -3.24 4.29 -34.20
C GLN A 573 -2.56 3.98 -32.86
N VAL A 574 -3.18 4.39 -31.75
CA VAL A 574 -2.77 3.95 -30.41
C VAL A 574 -3.00 2.44 -30.28
N PHE A 575 -2.02 1.74 -29.76
CA PHE A 575 -2.07 0.31 -29.48
C PHE A 575 -2.42 0.06 -28.00
N LYS A 576 -3.58 -0.52 -27.76
CA LYS A 576 -4.01 -0.95 -26.42
C LYS A 576 -3.65 -2.42 -26.22
N LYS A 577 -2.81 -2.69 -25.22
CA LYS A 577 -2.47 -4.07 -24.84
C LYS A 577 -3.71 -4.77 -24.27
N ASN A 578 -3.86 -6.07 -24.58
CA ASN A 578 -5.02 -6.91 -24.17
C ASN A 578 -6.38 -6.49 -24.76
N ASP A 579 -6.41 -5.57 -25.72
CA ASP A 579 -7.65 -5.20 -26.42
C ASP A 579 -8.07 -6.33 -27.37
N LYS A 580 -9.15 -7.04 -27.01
CA LYS A 580 -9.76 -8.12 -27.79
C LYS A 580 -10.86 -7.60 -28.74
N ARG A 581 -11.29 -6.33 -28.57
CA ARG A 581 -12.42 -5.76 -29.32
C ARG A 581 -12.01 -5.06 -30.62
N THR A 582 -10.82 -4.49 -30.69
CA THR A 582 -10.33 -3.92 -31.94
C THR A 582 -10.00 -5.02 -32.95
N ILE A 583 -10.82 -5.12 -34.00
CA ILE A 583 -10.66 -6.05 -35.10
C ILE A 583 -10.19 -5.34 -36.36
N TYR A 584 -9.16 -5.90 -36.97
CA TYR A 584 -8.59 -5.41 -38.22
C TYR A 584 -9.14 -6.22 -39.38
N ASN A 585 -9.75 -5.53 -40.36
CA ASN A 585 -10.19 -6.11 -41.64
C ASN A 585 -9.12 -5.84 -42.68
N CYS A 586 -8.66 -6.87 -43.36
CA CYS A 586 -7.56 -6.78 -44.30
C CYS A 586 -7.77 -7.59 -45.56
N VAL A 587 -7.48 -6.97 -46.72
CA VAL A 587 -7.30 -7.67 -47.99
C VAL A 587 -5.86 -7.44 -48.48
N TYR A 588 -5.12 -8.48 -48.79
CA TYR A 588 -3.76 -8.37 -49.29
C TYR A 588 -3.51 -9.28 -50.46
N ARG A 589 -2.55 -8.93 -51.29
CA ARG A 589 -2.03 -9.72 -52.40
C ARG A 589 -0.73 -10.42 -51.96
N ASP A 590 -0.65 -11.73 -52.14
CA ASP A 590 0.49 -12.54 -51.76
C ASP A 590 1.51 -12.62 -52.92
N GLY A 591 2.57 -11.84 -52.85
CA GLY A 591 3.58 -11.71 -53.93
C GLY A 591 3.17 -10.78 -55.06
N ARG A 592 4.08 -10.53 -56.02
CA ARG A 592 3.86 -9.58 -57.12
C ARG A 592 2.73 -9.95 -58.06
N GLN A 593 2.50 -11.23 -58.33
CA GLN A 593 1.48 -11.77 -59.24
C GLN A 593 0.59 -12.82 -58.55
N GLY A 594 0.62 -12.87 -57.18
CA GLY A 594 -0.08 -13.87 -56.41
C GLY A 594 -1.58 -13.61 -56.24
N ALA A 595 -2.25 -14.53 -55.62
CA ALA A 595 -3.68 -14.44 -55.29
C ALA A 595 -3.94 -13.40 -54.19
N TYR A 596 -5.19 -12.97 -54.11
CA TYR A 596 -5.67 -12.03 -53.08
C TYR A 596 -6.41 -12.79 -52.01
N TYR A 597 -6.07 -12.44 -50.73
CA TYR A 597 -6.63 -13.03 -49.54
C TYR A 597 -7.33 -11.97 -48.71
N ILE A 598 -8.41 -12.40 -48.02
CA ILE A 598 -9.21 -11.60 -47.09
C ILE A 598 -9.14 -12.22 -45.72
N LYS A 599 -8.96 -11.40 -44.69
CA LYS A 599 -8.89 -11.88 -43.30
C LYS A 599 -9.33 -10.84 -42.28
N ARG A 600 -9.77 -11.32 -41.13
CA ARG A 600 -10.04 -10.56 -39.91
C ARG A 600 -9.15 -11.05 -38.79
N PHE A 601 -8.62 -10.14 -37.99
CA PHE A 601 -7.77 -10.51 -36.87
C PHE A 601 -7.74 -9.42 -35.80
N ASN A 602 -7.38 -9.81 -34.57
CA ASN A 602 -7.08 -8.91 -33.45
C ASN A 602 -5.59 -8.97 -33.09
N MET A 603 -5.17 -8.02 -32.23
CA MET A 603 -3.81 -7.93 -31.71
C MET A 603 -3.85 -7.59 -30.23
N THR A 604 -3.58 -8.55 -29.36
CA THR A 604 -3.65 -8.40 -27.92
C THR A 604 -2.29 -8.15 -27.25
N ALA A 605 -1.22 -8.74 -27.78
CA ALA A 605 0.12 -8.62 -27.22
C ALA A 605 1.18 -8.47 -28.31
N MET A 606 2.05 -7.46 -28.16
CA MET A 606 3.12 -7.16 -29.12
C MET A 606 4.38 -6.71 -28.38
N THR A 607 5.54 -7.11 -28.88
CA THR A 607 6.83 -6.62 -28.40
C THR A 607 7.17 -5.31 -29.11
N ARG A 608 7.57 -4.28 -28.38
CA ARG A 608 8.01 -2.99 -28.94
C ARG A 608 9.23 -3.17 -29.83
N ASP A 609 9.32 -2.30 -30.85
CA ASP A 609 10.45 -2.16 -31.77
C ASP A 609 10.76 -3.39 -32.64
N ARG A 610 9.95 -4.45 -32.50
CA ARG A 610 10.04 -5.65 -33.33
C ARG A 610 9.14 -5.52 -34.56
N GLU A 611 9.67 -5.85 -35.74
CA GLU A 611 8.94 -5.86 -37.00
C GLU A 611 8.23 -7.23 -37.20
N TYR A 612 6.99 -7.19 -37.62
CA TYR A 612 6.14 -8.35 -37.89
C TYR A 612 5.54 -8.24 -39.30
N ASP A 613 4.98 -9.34 -39.81
CA ASP A 613 4.35 -9.39 -41.14
C ASP A 613 2.89 -9.91 -41.05
N LEU A 614 1.97 -9.20 -41.73
CA LEU A 614 0.55 -9.60 -41.87
C LEU A 614 0.37 -10.61 -43.00
N THR A 615 1.29 -10.64 -44.00
CA THR A 615 1.23 -11.50 -45.16
C THR A 615 1.94 -12.83 -44.86
N GLN A 616 2.16 -13.64 -45.87
CA GLN A 616 2.93 -14.88 -45.76
C GLN A 616 4.45 -14.69 -45.96
N GLY A 617 4.89 -13.43 -45.97
CA GLY A 617 6.31 -13.10 -46.20
C GLY A 617 6.77 -13.23 -47.62
N THR A 618 5.90 -13.48 -48.57
CA THR A 618 6.25 -13.60 -50.00
C THR A 618 6.72 -12.25 -50.53
N PRO A 619 7.91 -12.15 -51.16
CA PRO A 619 8.42 -10.88 -51.68
C PRO A 619 7.47 -10.22 -52.67
N GLY A 620 7.20 -8.92 -52.47
CA GLY A 620 6.26 -8.15 -53.29
C GLY A 620 4.80 -8.27 -52.92
N SER A 621 4.50 -8.85 -51.74
CA SER A 621 3.18 -8.79 -51.16
C SER A 621 2.75 -7.36 -50.90
N ARG A 622 1.44 -7.10 -50.93
CA ARG A 622 0.90 -5.75 -50.73
C ARG A 622 -0.48 -5.78 -50.13
N VAL A 623 -0.72 -4.93 -49.13
CA VAL A 623 -2.05 -4.70 -48.59
C VAL A 623 -2.83 -3.80 -49.54
N MET A 624 -4.04 -4.23 -49.87
CA MET A 624 -4.95 -3.54 -50.83
C MET A 624 -6.09 -2.82 -50.15
N TYR A 625 -6.54 -3.36 -48.95
CA TYR A 625 -7.58 -2.78 -48.13
C TYR A 625 -7.23 -3.05 -46.69
N PHE A 626 -7.47 -2.06 -45.84
CA PHE A 626 -7.18 -2.17 -44.40
C PHE A 626 -8.07 -1.21 -43.61
N THR A 627 -8.74 -1.71 -42.56
CA THR A 627 -9.49 -0.91 -41.61
C THR A 627 -9.28 -1.45 -40.20
N ALA A 628 -9.40 -0.58 -39.23
CA ALA A 628 -9.38 -0.92 -37.80
C ALA A 628 -10.75 -0.60 -37.18
N ASN A 629 -11.40 -1.59 -36.62
CA ASN A 629 -12.77 -1.54 -36.13
C ASN A 629 -12.79 -1.74 -34.62
N PRO A 630 -12.98 -0.67 -33.82
CA PRO A 630 -12.79 -0.71 -32.34
C PRO A 630 -13.77 -1.62 -31.60
N ASN A 631 -14.89 -1.96 -32.20
CA ASN A 631 -15.90 -2.85 -31.61
C ASN A 631 -16.19 -4.07 -32.49
N GLY A 632 -15.26 -4.44 -33.38
CA GLY A 632 -15.40 -5.60 -34.24
C GLY A 632 -16.48 -5.46 -35.32
N GLU A 633 -16.73 -4.26 -35.78
CA GLU A 633 -17.68 -3.96 -36.88
C GLU A 633 -17.22 -4.70 -38.14
N ALA A 634 -18.20 -5.27 -38.82
CA ALA A 634 -18.01 -5.98 -40.07
C ALA A 634 -18.48 -5.12 -41.24
N GLU A 635 -17.57 -4.78 -42.13
CA GLU A 635 -17.83 -3.93 -43.30
C GLU A 635 -18.17 -4.80 -44.51
N VAL A 636 -18.98 -4.25 -45.42
CA VAL A 636 -19.19 -4.82 -46.74
C VAL A 636 -18.34 -4.04 -47.77
N ILE A 637 -17.47 -4.75 -48.48
CA ILE A 637 -16.59 -4.17 -49.49
C ILE A 637 -17.02 -4.54 -50.89
N LYS A 638 -16.85 -3.56 -51.82
CA LYS A 638 -17.00 -3.76 -53.25
C LYS A 638 -15.63 -3.86 -53.90
N VAL A 639 -15.35 -5.01 -54.49
CA VAL A 639 -14.10 -5.30 -55.20
C VAL A 639 -14.32 -5.21 -56.70
N THR A 640 -13.64 -4.32 -57.36
CA THR A 640 -13.67 -4.18 -58.84
C THR A 640 -12.45 -4.93 -59.39
N LEU A 641 -12.68 -5.88 -60.27
CA LEU A 641 -11.63 -6.69 -60.89
C LEU A 641 -11.24 -6.10 -62.27
N ASP A 642 -9.96 -6.27 -62.67
CA ASP A 642 -9.53 -5.93 -63.99
C ASP A 642 -10.21 -6.79 -65.05
N PRO A 643 -10.69 -6.19 -66.16
CA PRO A 643 -11.31 -6.94 -67.23
C PRO A 643 -10.31 -7.95 -67.84
N ASP A 644 -10.75 -9.18 -68.07
CA ASP A 644 -9.97 -10.19 -68.80
C ASP A 644 -10.18 -9.99 -70.28
N PRO A 645 -9.14 -9.63 -71.06
CA PRO A 645 -9.28 -9.34 -72.51
C PRO A 645 -9.84 -10.55 -73.31
N LYS A 646 -9.71 -11.76 -72.76
CA LYS A 646 -10.13 -12.98 -73.40
C LYS A 646 -11.61 -13.30 -73.20
N LYS A 647 -12.35 -12.57 -72.41
CA LYS A 647 -13.77 -12.86 -72.06
C LYS A 647 -14.66 -11.68 -72.39
N LYS A 648 -15.57 -11.87 -73.36
CA LYS A 648 -16.52 -10.82 -73.83
C LYS A 648 -17.62 -10.49 -72.80
N ARG A 649 -18.04 -11.41 -71.93
CA ARG A 649 -19.01 -11.20 -70.84
C ARG A 649 -18.39 -11.70 -69.55
N GLN A 650 -18.21 -10.84 -68.58
CA GLN A 650 -17.64 -11.21 -67.30
C GLN A 650 -18.19 -10.33 -66.17
N ASN A 651 -18.39 -10.90 -65.02
CA ASN A 651 -18.65 -10.14 -63.80
C ASN A 651 -17.32 -9.55 -63.31
N ILE A 652 -17.21 -8.22 -63.27
CA ILE A 652 -16.05 -7.48 -62.79
C ILE A 652 -16.25 -6.96 -61.35
N PHE A 653 -17.42 -7.18 -60.75
CA PHE A 653 -17.74 -6.75 -59.41
C PHE A 653 -17.91 -7.98 -58.50
N LEU A 654 -17.28 -7.91 -57.34
CA LEU A 654 -17.41 -8.88 -56.27
C LEU A 654 -17.73 -8.13 -55.01
N GLU A 655 -18.74 -8.52 -54.31
CA GLU A 655 -19.07 -8.00 -52.99
C GLU A 655 -18.67 -9.02 -51.94
N LYS A 656 -18.03 -8.56 -50.87
CA LYS A 656 -17.68 -9.39 -49.73
C LYS A 656 -18.00 -8.72 -48.43
N ASP A 657 -18.71 -9.47 -47.58
CA ASP A 657 -19.02 -9.08 -46.22
C ASP A 657 -17.94 -9.67 -45.28
N PHE A 658 -17.39 -8.83 -44.44
CA PHE A 658 -16.44 -9.26 -43.44
C PHE A 658 -17.08 -10.05 -42.28
N SER A 659 -18.39 -9.99 -42.08
CA SER A 659 -19.11 -10.79 -41.10
C SER A 659 -19.00 -12.29 -41.34
N GLU A 660 -18.87 -12.67 -42.62
CA GLU A 660 -18.67 -14.06 -43.05
C GLU A 660 -17.25 -14.58 -42.80
N ILE A 661 -16.31 -13.70 -42.40
CA ILE A 661 -14.90 -14.03 -42.23
C ILE A 661 -14.60 -14.22 -40.73
N ALA A 662 -14.23 -15.43 -40.35
CA ALA A 662 -13.89 -15.71 -38.96
C ALA A 662 -12.66 -14.92 -38.52
N ILE A 663 -12.73 -14.40 -37.27
CA ILE A 663 -11.60 -13.72 -36.62
C ILE A 663 -10.55 -14.78 -36.24
N LYS A 664 -9.33 -14.62 -36.77
CA LYS A 664 -8.21 -15.56 -36.55
C LYS A 664 -6.98 -14.79 -36.06
N GLY A 665 -5.92 -15.48 -35.70
CA GLY A 665 -4.65 -14.87 -35.35
C GLY A 665 -4.05 -14.07 -36.51
N ARG A 666 -3.27 -13.00 -36.22
CA ARG A 666 -2.64 -12.10 -37.19
C ARG A 666 -1.82 -12.78 -38.27
N GLY A 667 -1.14 -13.90 -37.95
CA GLY A 667 -0.31 -14.70 -38.88
C GLY A 667 -1.10 -15.60 -39.84
N ALA A 668 -2.42 -15.73 -39.66
CA ALA A 668 -3.25 -16.56 -40.52
C ALA A 668 -3.26 -16.02 -41.94
N LYS A 669 -3.21 -16.93 -42.94
CA LYS A 669 -3.24 -16.61 -44.38
C LYS A 669 -4.55 -15.92 -44.78
N GLY A 670 -5.65 -16.23 -44.16
CA GLY A 670 -6.98 -15.78 -44.51
C GLY A 670 -7.66 -16.63 -45.58
N ASN A 671 -8.86 -16.22 -46.00
CA ASN A 671 -9.63 -16.87 -47.02
C ASN A 671 -9.24 -16.37 -48.43
N LEU A 672 -9.25 -17.22 -49.42
CA LEU A 672 -8.96 -16.82 -50.80
C LEU A 672 -10.12 -15.92 -51.31
N LEU A 673 -9.80 -14.67 -51.64
CA LEU A 673 -10.74 -13.72 -52.21
C LEU A 673 -10.85 -13.90 -53.76
N THR A 674 -9.74 -13.83 -54.47
CA THR A 674 -9.69 -14.03 -55.91
C THR A 674 -8.24 -14.25 -56.38
N LYS A 675 -8.12 -14.97 -57.55
CA LYS A 675 -6.86 -15.09 -58.26
C LYS A 675 -6.74 -14.05 -59.42
N ARG A 676 -7.83 -13.28 -59.69
CA ARG A 676 -7.84 -12.24 -60.71
C ARG A 676 -7.26 -10.94 -60.16
N SER A 677 -6.69 -10.15 -61.08
CA SER A 677 -6.17 -8.82 -60.69
C SER A 677 -7.30 -7.91 -60.22
N ILE A 678 -7.08 -7.22 -59.12
CA ILE A 678 -8.03 -6.25 -58.53
C ILE A 678 -7.62 -4.85 -58.99
N HIS A 679 -8.57 -4.14 -59.62
CA HIS A 679 -8.46 -2.76 -60.01
C HIS A 679 -8.60 -1.83 -58.78
N ARG A 680 -9.68 -2.03 -57.98
CA ARG A 680 -10.01 -1.17 -56.84
C ARG A 680 -10.83 -1.95 -55.81
N ILE A 681 -10.59 -1.64 -54.53
CA ILE A 681 -11.47 -2.04 -53.43
C ILE A 681 -12.03 -0.80 -52.78
N GLY A 682 -13.32 -0.72 -52.55
CA GLY A 682 -13.99 0.38 -51.85
C GLY A 682 -14.98 -0.15 -50.81
N LEU A 683 -15.18 0.62 -49.74
CA LEU A 683 -16.24 0.37 -48.77
C LEU A 683 -17.58 0.55 -49.45
N LYS A 684 -18.51 -0.41 -49.29
CA LYS A 684 -19.89 -0.34 -49.74
C LYS A 684 -20.81 0.10 -48.61
N SER A 685 -20.72 -0.51 -47.46
CA SER A 685 -21.48 -0.18 -46.26
C SER A 685 -20.72 -0.55 -45.00
N HIS A 686 -20.92 0.20 -43.94
CA HIS A 686 -20.54 -0.20 -42.59
C HIS A 686 -21.50 -1.31 -42.12
N GLY A 687 -20.98 -2.30 -41.38
CA GLY A 687 -21.76 -3.36 -40.78
C GLY A 687 -21.78 -3.24 -39.25
N HIS A 688 -22.49 -4.16 -38.63
CA HIS A 688 -22.63 -4.25 -37.19
C HIS A 688 -21.44 -4.97 -36.54
N SER A 689 -21.34 -4.85 -35.21
CA SER A 689 -20.40 -5.62 -34.43
C SER A 689 -20.69 -7.13 -34.54
N THR A 690 -19.62 -7.92 -34.68
CA THR A 690 -19.70 -9.39 -34.65
C THR A 690 -19.25 -9.97 -33.31
N LEU A 691 -19.00 -9.10 -32.31
CA LEU A 691 -18.58 -9.46 -30.97
C LEU A 691 -19.79 -9.46 -30.03
N GLY A 692 -19.73 -10.17 -28.92
CA GLY A 692 -20.76 -10.14 -27.88
C GLY A 692 -20.90 -8.77 -27.23
N GLY A 693 -21.89 -8.62 -26.35
CA GLY A 693 -22.27 -7.37 -25.69
C GLY A 693 -21.09 -6.59 -25.14
N ARG A 694 -21.20 -5.27 -25.11
CA ARG A 694 -20.21 -4.35 -24.54
C ARG A 694 -20.73 -3.85 -23.19
N LYS A 695 -19.92 -4.00 -22.15
CA LYS A 695 -20.23 -3.45 -20.83
C LYS A 695 -20.17 -1.93 -20.87
N VAL A 696 -21.15 -1.26 -20.30
CA VAL A 696 -21.31 0.19 -20.31
C VAL A 696 -21.57 0.68 -18.90
N TRP A 697 -20.87 1.76 -18.51
CA TRP A 697 -21.03 2.46 -17.24
C TRP A 697 -21.39 3.90 -17.49
N PHE A 698 -22.13 4.51 -16.57
CA PHE A 698 -22.44 5.94 -16.54
C PHE A 698 -21.68 6.61 -15.40
N ASP A 699 -20.89 7.63 -15.76
CA ASP A 699 -20.16 8.47 -14.81
C ASP A 699 -20.94 9.78 -14.58
N PRO A 700 -21.57 9.94 -13.38
CA PRO A 700 -22.36 11.12 -13.07
C PRO A 700 -21.51 12.38 -12.86
N ASP A 701 -20.19 12.28 -12.67
CA ASP A 701 -19.32 13.43 -12.45
C ASP A 701 -19.06 14.22 -13.73
N VAL A 702 -19.11 13.53 -14.85
CA VAL A 702 -18.89 14.09 -16.19
C VAL A 702 -20.11 13.97 -17.09
N ASN A 703 -21.22 13.40 -16.61
CA ASN A 703 -22.45 13.14 -17.34
C ASN A 703 -22.20 12.44 -18.68
N ARG A 704 -21.39 11.37 -18.66
CA ARG A 704 -21.04 10.57 -19.83
C ARG A 704 -21.05 9.08 -19.51
N ILE A 705 -21.25 8.30 -20.54
CA ILE A 705 -20.99 6.87 -20.44
C ILE A 705 -19.52 6.57 -20.74
N ASN A 706 -19.06 5.46 -20.22
CA ASN A 706 -17.72 4.93 -20.49
C ASN A 706 -17.75 3.39 -20.57
N TYR A 707 -16.62 2.83 -20.98
CA TYR A 707 -16.40 1.39 -21.11
C TYR A 707 -15.24 0.91 -20.21
N GLU A 708 -14.84 1.74 -19.25
CA GLU A 708 -13.62 1.59 -18.44
C GLU A 708 -13.94 1.35 -16.97
N GLU A 709 -15.15 0.89 -16.68
CA GLU A 709 -15.62 0.49 -15.34
C GLU A 709 -15.68 1.65 -14.30
N HIS A 710 -15.92 2.89 -14.79
CA HIS A 710 -16.08 4.05 -13.91
C HIS A 710 -17.55 4.46 -13.74
N GLY A 711 -17.99 4.64 -12.49
CA GLY A 711 -19.34 5.03 -12.15
C GLY A 711 -20.33 3.86 -12.08
N ARG A 712 -21.61 4.11 -12.42
CA ARG A 712 -22.69 3.13 -12.30
C ARG A 712 -22.77 2.20 -13.50
N PHE A 713 -22.72 0.89 -13.28
CA PHE A 713 -22.90 -0.11 -14.33
C PHE A 713 -24.32 -0.08 -14.89
N LEU A 714 -24.48 0.06 -16.22
CA LEU A 714 -25.75 0.09 -16.90
C LEU A 714 -26.15 -1.26 -17.53
N GLY A 715 -25.19 -2.17 -17.73
CA GLY A 715 -25.42 -3.48 -18.34
C GLY A 715 -24.49 -3.77 -19.51
N GLU A 716 -24.74 -4.91 -20.17
CA GLU A 716 -24.11 -5.28 -21.43
C GLU A 716 -25.00 -4.86 -22.61
N PHE A 717 -24.39 -4.15 -23.57
CA PHE A 717 -25.09 -3.58 -24.73
C PHE A 717 -24.62 -4.24 -26.02
N SER A 718 -25.55 -4.69 -26.82
CA SER A 718 -25.39 -5.10 -28.22
C SER A 718 -25.69 -3.93 -29.16
N ASP A 719 -25.42 -4.05 -30.46
CA ASP A 719 -25.52 -2.94 -31.40
C ASP A 719 -26.95 -2.35 -31.51
N ASP A 720 -27.96 -3.14 -31.24
CA ASP A 720 -29.39 -2.72 -31.32
C ASP A 720 -29.90 -2.12 -30.01
N ASP A 721 -29.12 -2.21 -28.95
CA ASP A 721 -29.48 -1.69 -27.61
C ASP A 721 -29.38 -0.17 -27.56
N ALA A 722 -30.19 0.44 -26.72
CA ALA A 722 -30.24 1.87 -26.51
C ALA A 722 -30.22 2.20 -25.01
N ILE A 723 -29.91 3.42 -24.68
CA ILE A 723 -29.96 3.99 -23.33
C ILE A 723 -31.24 4.80 -23.21
N LEU A 724 -32.01 4.52 -22.16
CA LEU A 724 -33.14 5.36 -21.72
C LEU A 724 -32.62 6.39 -20.74
N VAL A 725 -32.97 7.64 -20.97
CA VAL A 725 -32.71 8.78 -20.07
C VAL A 725 -34.05 9.36 -19.65
N ILE A 726 -34.23 9.55 -18.34
CA ILE A 726 -35.37 10.20 -17.73
C ILE A 726 -34.85 11.38 -16.92
N LEU A 727 -35.39 12.57 -17.17
CA LEU A 727 -34.99 13.80 -16.48
C LEU A 727 -35.92 14.08 -15.30
N ASP A 728 -35.51 14.92 -14.38
CA ASP A 728 -36.31 15.33 -13.20
C ASP A 728 -37.58 16.11 -13.54
N ASN A 729 -37.63 16.74 -14.71
CA ASN A 729 -38.83 17.37 -15.26
C ASN A 729 -39.79 16.37 -15.91
N CYS A 730 -39.52 15.04 -15.79
CA CYS A 730 -40.29 13.95 -16.36
C CYS A 730 -40.25 13.84 -17.90
N ASP A 731 -39.31 14.52 -18.53
CA ASP A 731 -38.95 14.24 -19.91
C ASP A 731 -38.15 12.92 -20.01
N PHE A 732 -38.41 12.17 -21.10
CA PHE A 732 -37.62 11.01 -21.41
C PHE A 732 -37.25 10.94 -22.88
N TYR A 733 -36.14 10.30 -23.20
CA TYR A 733 -35.70 10.01 -24.54
C TYR A 733 -34.75 8.81 -24.55
N ILE A 734 -34.53 8.22 -25.73
CA ILE A 734 -33.52 7.19 -25.91
C ILE A 734 -32.38 7.70 -26.78
N THR A 735 -31.18 7.15 -26.52
CA THR A 735 -29.97 7.45 -27.28
C THR A 735 -29.15 6.19 -27.49
N ASN A 736 -28.20 6.26 -28.43
CA ASN A 736 -27.21 5.20 -28.55
C ASN A 736 -26.19 5.28 -27.42
N PHE A 737 -25.43 4.19 -27.19
CA PHE A 737 -24.40 4.09 -26.16
C PHE A 737 -23.00 4.53 -26.65
N ASP A 738 -22.93 5.70 -27.30
CA ASP A 738 -21.64 6.30 -27.71
C ASP A 738 -21.03 7.08 -26.54
N ALA A 739 -19.78 6.78 -26.17
CA ALA A 739 -19.05 7.47 -25.09
C ALA A 739 -18.84 8.98 -25.32
N ASN A 740 -19.04 9.48 -26.54
CA ASN A 740 -19.02 10.90 -26.85
C ASN A 740 -20.32 11.63 -26.46
N ASN A 741 -21.41 10.92 -26.21
CA ASN A 741 -22.65 11.52 -25.74
C ASN A 741 -22.44 12.21 -24.40
N HIS A 742 -22.96 13.41 -24.28
CA HIS A 742 -23.05 14.17 -23.04
C HIS A 742 -24.51 14.27 -22.65
N TYR A 743 -24.80 13.95 -21.42
CA TYR A 743 -26.15 13.96 -20.86
C TYR A 743 -26.35 15.19 -19.99
N GLU A 744 -27.60 15.50 -19.69
CA GLU A 744 -28.01 16.64 -18.90
C GLU A 744 -27.64 16.49 -17.42
N ASP A 745 -27.54 17.59 -16.68
CA ASP A 745 -27.22 17.60 -15.26
C ASP A 745 -28.39 17.12 -14.37
N ASN A 746 -29.62 17.16 -14.89
CA ASN A 746 -30.85 16.87 -14.16
C ASN A 746 -31.42 15.48 -14.44
N ILE A 747 -30.58 14.48 -14.55
CA ILE A 747 -30.99 13.08 -14.79
C ILE A 747 -31.64 12.51 -13.53
N LEU A 748 -32.92 12.11 -13.67
CA LEU A 748 -33.62 11.31 -12.66
C LEU A 748 -33.20 9.83 -12.75
N ARG A 749 -33.12 9.30 -13.97
CA ARG A 749 -32.74 7.89 -14.19
C ARG A 749 -32.05 7.72 -15.55
N ILE A 750 -31.06 6.87 -15.62
CA ILE A 750 -30.41 6.45 -16.86
C ILE A 750 -30.15 4.95 -16.79
N GLU A 751 -30.55 4.21 -17.79
CA GLU A 751 -30.42 2.75 -17.82
C GLU A 751 -30.51 2.19 -19.24
N LYS A 752 -30.26 0.89 -19.40
CA LYS A 752 -30.52 0.20 -20.68
C LYS A 752 -32.02 0.20 -20.97
N TRP A 753 -32.38 0.64 -22.18
CA TRP A 753 -33.78 0.69 -22.60
C TRP A 753 -34.32 -0.71 -22.87
N ASP A 754 -35.52 -0.96 -22.33
CA ASP A 754 -36.33 -2.17 -22.57
C ASP A 754 -37.75 -1.75 -23.00
N GLU A 755 -38.17 -2.16 -24.20
CA GLU A 755 -39.46 -1.80 -24.76
C GLU A 755 -40.67 -2.40 -23.99
N HIS A 756 -40.43 -3.49 -23.27
CA HIS A 756 -41.48 -4.19 -22.52
C HIS A 756 -41.57 -3.74 -21.06
N LYS A 757 -40.61 -2.91 -20.60
CA LYS A 757 -40.58 -2.46 -19.23
C LYS A 757 -41.74 -1.53 -18.90
N VAL A 758 -42.54 -1.93 -17.90
CA VAL A 758 -43.71 -1.18 -17.44
C VAL A 758 -43.31 -0.25 -16.29
N TRP A 759 -43.61 1.01 -16.49
CA TRP A 759 -43.39 2.05 -15.48
C TRP A 759 -44.70 2.40 -14.78
N THR A 760 -44.64 2.65 -13.48
CA THR A 760 -45.75 3.18 -12.68
C THR A 760 -45.33 4.53 -12.12
N ALA A 761 -46.12 5.56 -12.47
CA ALA A 761 -45.93 6.92 -11.97
C ALA A 761 -47.12 7.35 -11.13
N VAL A 762 -46.82 7.94 -9.94
CA VAL A 762 -47.80 8.63 -9.12
C VAL A 762 -47.51 10.11 -9.19
N LEU A 763 -48.52 10.90 -9.48
CA LEU A 763 -48.38 12.32 -9.73
C LEU A 763 -49.57 13.14 -9.20
N PHE A 764 -49.35 14.41 -8.90
CA PHE A 764 -50.37 15.40 -8.70
C PHE A 764 -50.59 16.13 -10.03
N ASP A 765 -51.79 15.99 -10.56
CA ASP A 765 -52.21 16.58 -11.86
C ASP A 765 -52.81 17.98 -11.68
N ALA A 766 -52.07 19.01 -12.07
CA ALA A 766 -52.49 20.41 -11.94
C ALA A 766 -53.66 20.78 -12.86
N ASP A 767 -53.87 20.07 -13.97
CA ASP A 767 -55.02 20.28 -14.87
C ASP A 767 -56.34 19.75 -14.31
N ASN A 768 -56.24 19.02 -13.18
CA ASN A 768 -57.35 18.36 -12.52
C ASN A 768 -57.37 18.64 -11.02
N ASP A 769 -57.40 19.91 -10.67
CA ASP A 769 -57.50 20.41 -9.27
C ASP A 769 -56.36 19.89 -8.35
N GLY A 770 -55.23 19.47 -8.93
CA GLY A 770 -54.10 18.95 -8.17
C GLY A 770 -54.37 17.61 -7.46
N TYR A 771 -55.35 16.84 -7.88
CA TYR A 771 -55.61 15.51 -7.33
C TYR A 771 -54.49 14.52 -7.64
N PRO A 772 -54.27 13.51 -6.79
CA PRO A 772 -53.29 12.45 -7.02
C PRO A 772 -53.81 11.43 -8.06
N TYR A 773 -53.01 11.19 -9.08
CA TYR A 773 -53.26 10.22 -10.14
C TYR A 773 -52.13 9.16 -10.16
N ILE A 774 -52.52 7.98 -10.57
CA ILE A 774 -51.58 6.89 -10.86
C ILE A 774 -51.75 6.48 -12.32
N LYS A 775 -50.64 6.21 -12.98
CA LYS A 775 -50.62 5.67 -14.34
C LYS A 775 -49.56 4.61 -14.53
N ARG A 776 -49.88 3.60 -15.38
CA ARG A 776 -48.95 2.55 -15.77
C ARG A 776 -48.75 2.59 -17.28
N PHE A 777 -47.49 2.61 -17.73
CA PHE A 777 -47.19 2.81 -19.15
C PHE A 777 -45.81 2.21 -19.50
N THR A 778 -45.58 2.02 -20.82
CA THR A 778 -44.25 1.77 -21.39
C THR A 778 -43.74 3.03 -22.06
N MET A 779 -42.45 3.19 -22.15
CA MET A 779 -41.79 4.34 -22.80
C MET A 779 -41.47 4.02 -24.25
N ASP A 780 -41.98 4.85 -25.17
CA ASP A 780 -41.78 4.65 -26.62
C ASP A 780 -40.32 4.91 -27.04
N ALA A 781 -39.83 4.17 -28.03
CA ALA A 781 -38.51 4.36 -28.62
C ALA A 781 -38.43 5.70 -29.38
N THR A 782 -38.01 6.76 -28.74
CA THR A 782 -37.91 8.08 -29.35
C THR A 782 -36.60 8.78 -28.98
N ARG A 783 -35.99 9.44 -29.96
CA ARG A 783 -34.83 10.31 -29.75
C ARG A 783 -35.22 11.75 -29.40
N ARG A 784 -36.53 12.09 -29.49
CA ARG A 784 -37.03 13.42 -29.08
C ARG A 784 -37.53 13.36 -27.67
N HIS A 785 -37.29 14.42 -26.90
CA HIS A 785 -37.84 14.55 -25.57
C HIS A 785 -39.37 14.41 -25.59
N GLN A 786 -39.89 13.56 -24.75
CA GLN A 786 -41.30 13.35 -24.51
C GLN A 786 -41.59 13.37 -23.03
N ASN A 787 -42.64 14.05 -22.62
CA ASN A 787 -43.00 14.20 -21.20
C ASN A 787 -44.14 13.24 -20.85
N PHE A 788 -43.98 12.51 -19.77
CA PHE A 788 -45.01 11.61 -19.24
C PHE A 788 -45.87 12.26 -18.15
N LEU A 789 -45.49 13.44 -17.61
CA LEU A 789 -46.24 14.15 -16.59
C LEU A 789 -47.40 14.96 -17.19
N GLY A 790 -47.21 15.47 -18.37
CA GLY A 790 -48.15 16.37 -19.07
C GLY A 790 -47.52 17.76 -19.34
N GLU A 791 -48.30 18.65 -19.99
CA GLU A 791 -47.77 19.98 -20.41
C GLU A 791 -47.84 21.04 -19.28
N ASN A 792 -48.60 20.77 -18.19
CA ASN A 792 -48.77 21.76 -17.12
C ASN A 792 -47.57 21.75 -16.17
N PRO A 793 -46.81 22.86 -16.07
CA PRO A 793 -45.62 22.91 -15.25
C PRO A 793 -45.89 22.85 -13.73
N ASN A 794 -47.16 22.99 -13.31
CA ASN A 794 -47.54 22.88 -11.90
C ASN A 794 -47.85 21.43 -11.47
N SER A 795 -47.93 20.51 -12.41
CA SER A 795 -48.04 19.08 -12.10
C SER A 795 -46.74 18.58 -11.44
N LYS A 796 -46.85 17.67 -10.47
CA LYS A 796 -45.69 17.17 -9.70
C LYS A 796 -45.65 15.66 -9.71
N LEU A 797 -44.51 15.10 -10.03
CA LEU A 797 -44.22 13.70 -9.83
C LEU A 797 -44.02 13.44 -8.33
N VAL A 798 -44.69 12.40 -7.80
CA VAL A 798 -44.48 11.91 -6.44
C VAL A 798 -43.37 10.87 -6.46
N PHE A 799 -43.52 9.84 -7.28
CA PHE A 799 -42.45 8.87 -7.55
C PHE A 799 -42.67 8.15 -8.91
N LEU A 800 -41.61 7.60 -9.43
CA LEU A 800 -41.59 6.76 -10.63
C LEU A 800 -40.91 5.44 -10.26
N THR A 801 -41.62 4.32 -10.50
CA THR A 801 -41.09 2.99 -10.19
C THR A 801 -41.22 2.04 -11.36
N ASP A 802 -40.32 1.10 -11.48
CA ASP A 802 -40.32 -0.04 -12.40
C ASP A 802 -40.56 -1.37 -11.68
N VAL A 803 -40.87 -1.31 -10.38
CA VAL A 803 -41.15 -2.50 -9.56
C VAL A 803 -42.36 -3.24 -10.15
N PRO A 804 -42.28 -4.55 -10.40
CA PRO A 804 -43.44 -5.37 -10.75
C PRO A 804 -44.41 -5.39 -9.58
N TYR A 805 -45.72 -5.24 -9.88
CA TYR A 805 -46.77 -5.22 -8.86
C TYR A 805 -46.61 -4.14 -7.77
N PRO A 806 -46.44 -2.84 -8.15
CA PRO A 806 -46.18 -1.78 -7.18
C PRO A 806 -47.42 -1.52 -6.32
N ARG A 807 -47.18 -1.25 -5.04
CA ARG A 807 -48.22 -0.92 -4.04
C ARG A 807 -48.00 0.50 -3.54
N VAL A 808 -49.10 1.19 -3.31
CA VAL A 808 -49.08 2.59 -2.88
C VAL A 808 -49.93 2.73 -1.62
N ARG A 809 -49.37 3.40 -0.60
CA ARG A 809 -50.08 3.80 0.62
C ARG A 809 -50.46 5.26 0.56
N LEU A 810 -51.73 5.58 0.74
CA LEU A 810 -52.22 6.92 0.88
C LEU A 810 -52.46 7.23 2.37
N THR A 811 -51.86 8.31 2.86
CA THR A 811 -52.14 8.84 4.18
C THR A 811 -52.86 10.17 4.00
N TYR A 812 -54.02 10.30 4.62
CA TYR A 812 -54.88 11.44 4.49
C TYR A 812 -54.51 12.55 5.48
N GLY A 813 -54.68 13.83 5.10
CA GLY A 813 -54.33 14.96 5.90
C GLY A 813 -55.39 16.06 5.94
N GLY A 814 -55.17 17.07 6.75
CA GLY A 814 -56.07 18.20 6.90
C GLY A 814 -57.42 17.78 7.48
N VAL A 815 -58.52 18.14 6.76
CA VAL A 815 -59.89 17.77 7.17
C VAL A 815 -60.18 16.29 7.06
N ASP A 816 -59.38 15.56 6.29
CA ASP A 816 -59.53 14.12 6.04
C ASP A 816 -58.56 13.23 6.89
N ALA A 817 -57.79 13.82 7.79
CA ALA A 817 -56.78 13.11 8.62
C ALA A 817 -57.35 12.00 9.50
N VAL A 818 -58.65 11.98 9.76
CA VAL A 818 -59.34 10.95 10.55
C VAL A 818 -59.56 9.65 9.75
N ARG A 819 -59.34 9.68 8.44
CA ARG A 819 -59.48 8.50 7.60
C ARG A 819 -58.34 7.52 7.78
N PRO A 820 -58.62 6.20 7.79
CA PRO A 820 -57.54 5.20 7.83
C PRO A 820 -56.72 5.33 6.52
N ALA A 821 -55.40 5.05 6.64
CA ALA A 821 -54.55 4.93 5.48
C ALA A 821 -55.07 3.83 4.52
N GLU A 822 -55.03 4.09 3.22
CA GLU A 822 -55.49 3.17 2.17
C GLU A 822 -54.29 2.62 1.41
N GLU A 823 -54.27 1.29 1.20
CA GLU A 823 -53.25 0.61 0.42
C GLU A 823 -53.85 0.17 -0.90
N ILE A 824 -53.21 0.54 -2.00
CA ILE A 824 -53.67 0.29 -3.37
C ILE A 824 -52.66 -0.55 -4.11
N ASP A 825 -53.04 -1.70 -4.66
CA ASP A 825 -52.27 -2.45 -5.62
C ASP A 825 -52.46 -1.80 -7.01
N ALA A 826 -51.37 -1.25 -7.54
CA ALA A 826 -51.41 -0.47 -8.77
C ALA A 826 -51.83 -1.29 -10.00
N GLU A 827 -51.46 -2.58 -10.04
CA GLU A 827 -51.82 -3.43 -11.16
C GLU A 827 -53.35 -3.73 -11.21
N GLN A 828 -53.92 -4.02 -10.05
CA GLN A 828 -55.32 -4.25 -9.93
C GLN A 828 -56.15 -2.96 -10.10
N PHE A 829 -55.56 -1.84 -9.71
CA PHE A 829 -56.25 -0.55 -9.75
C PHE A 829 -56.31 0.05 -11.15
N ILE A 830 -55.22 -0.04 -11.97
CA ILE A 830 -55.09 0.53 -13.30
C ILE A 830 -54.37 -0.41 -14.27
N SER A 831 -54.98 -0.64 -15.43
CA SER A 831 -54.35 -1.31 -16.57
C SER A 831 -53.31 -0.42 -17.24
N GLN A 832 -52.29 -1.05 -17.85
CA GLN A 832 -51.26 -0.36 -18.65
C GLN A 832 -51.91 0.39 -19.81
N LYS A 833 -51.45 1.62 -20.05
CA LYS A 833 -51.88 2.52 -21.14
C LYS A 833 -50.68 3.26 -21.75
N SER A 834 -50.90 4.11 -22.75
CA SER A 834 -49.86 4.97 -23.27
C SER A 834 -49.35 5.96 -22.20
N PHE A 835 -48.08 6.32 -22.26
CA PHE A 835 -47.50 7.36 -21.37
C PHE A 835 -48.24 8.72 -21.45
N LYS A 836 -48.89 9.02 -22.57
CA LYS A 836 -49.72 10.22 -22.76
C LYS A 836 -51.09 10.13 -22.06
N ALA A 837 -51.47 8.97 -21.56
CA ALA A 837 -52.76 8.82 -20.86
C ALA A 837 -52.71 9.58 -19.53
N LYS A 838 -53.84 10.19 -19.17
CA LYS A 838 -54.00 10.96 -17.94
C LYS A 838 -53.79 10.13 -16.67
N GLY A 839 -54.01 8.82 -16.71
CA GLY A 839 -53.99 7.94 -15.54
C GLY A 839 -55.40 7.82 -14.87
N LYS A 840 -55.45 7.20 -13.72
CA LYS A 840 -56.62 7.05 -12.87
C LYS A 840 -56.42 7.77 -11.56
N ARG A 841 -57.45 8.56 -11.16
CA ARG A 841 -57.41 9.28 -9.89
C ARG A 841 -57.37 8.29 -8.73
N LEU A 842 -56.44 8.49 -7.80
CA LEU A 842 -56.30 7.69 -6.61
C LEU A 842 -57.39 7.98 -5.58
N THR A 843 -57.61 9.26 -5.29
CA THR A 843 -58.61 9.72 -4.34
C THR A 843 -59.06 11.15 -4.66
N THR A 844 -60.20 11.57 -4.08
CA THR A 844 -60.70 12.97 -4.09
C THR A 844 -60.47 13.64 -2.74
N TRP A 845 -59.97 12.89 -1.77
CA TRP A 845 -59.73 13.36 -0.41
C TRP A 845 -58.34 14.02 -0.34
N LYS A 846 -58.14 14.90 0.68
CA LYS A 846 -56.87 15.55 0.87
C LYS A 846 -55.83 14.58 1.41
N VAL A 847 -54.77 14.35 0.61
CA VAL A 847 -53.69 13.44 0.94
C VAL A 847 -52.53 14.24 1.57
N GLU A 848 -51.98 13.73 2.64
CA GLU A 848 -50.78 14.28 3.31
C GLU A 848 -49.53 13.64 2.75
N LYS A 849 -49.54 12.31 2.56
CA LYS A 849 -48.37 11.55 2.09
C LYS A 849 -48.80 10.40 1.19
N ILE A 850 -47.99 10.15 0.18
CA ILE A 850 -48.10 8.99 -0.71
C ILE A 850 -46.75 8.27 -0.68
N GLU A 851 -46.78 6.98 -0.33
CA GLU A 851 -45.58 6.16 -0.18
C GLU A 851 -45.67 4.92 -1.04
N GLU A 852 -44.54 4.54 -1.65
CA GLU A 852 -44.42 3.23 -2.28
C GLU A 852 -44.21 2.18 -1.20
N LEU A 853 -44.88 1.06 -1.32
CA LEU A 853 -44.77 -0.10 -0.44
C LEU A 853 -44.10 -1.25 -1.18
N GLU A 854 -43.45 -2.13 -0.44
CA GLU A 854 -42.88 -3.36 -0.98
C GLU A 854 -43.98 -4.23 -1.63
N PRO A 855 -43.72 -4.83 -2.80
CA PRO A 855 -44.69 -5.70 -3.45
C PRO A 855 -44.91 -6.96 -2.62
N THR A 856 -46.17 -7.41 -2.59
CA THR A 856 -46.55 -8.70 -1.96
C THR A 856 -46.51 -9.87 -2.91
N ARG A 857 -46.33 -9.58 -4.22
CA ARG A 857 -46.22 -10.56 -5.30
C ARG A 857 -44.96 -10.29 -6.08
N PHE A 858 -44.28 -11.34 -6.54
CA PHE A 858 -43.13 -11.27 -7.40
C PHE A 858 -43.43 -11.97 -8.72
N PRO A 859 -42.88 -11.52 -9.88
CA PRO A 859 -43.01 -12.25 -11.12
C PRO A 859 -42.42 -13.66 -10.95
N GLU A 860 -43.12 -14.68 -11.49
CA GLU A 860 -42.50 -16.00 -11.59
C GLU A 860 -41.22 -15.91 -12.41
N PRO A 861 -40.13 -16.55 -11.98
CA PRO A 861 -38.90 -16.58 -12.75
C PRO A 861 -39.25 -17.16 -14.16
N ALA A 862 -38.89 -16.42 -15.19
CA ALA A 862 -39.06 -16.89 -16.57
C ALA A 862 -38.34 -18.24 -16.69
N ASP A 863 -39.09 -19.29 -17.14
CA ASP A 863 -38.51 -20.59 -17.42
C ASP A 863 -37.28 -20.43 -18.31
N THR A 864 -36.12 -20.62 -17.76
CA THR A 864 -34.91 -20.86 -18.54
C THR A 864 -35.14 -22.13 -19.33
N PRO A 865 -34.93 -22.16 -20.66
CA PRO A 865 -35.03 -23.39 -21.43
C PRO A 865 -34.08 -24.41 -20.78
N ASN A 866 -34.65 -25.54 -20.37
CA ASN A 866 -33.89 -26.68 -19.87
C ASN A 866 -32.82 -27.02 -20.92
N GLU A 867 -31.57 -26.85 -20.55
CA GLU A 867 -30.49 -27.60 -21.16
C GLU A 867 -30.71 -29.05 -20.76
N GLU A 868 -31.17 -29.84 -21.72
CA GLU A 868 -31.30 -31.28 -21.61
C GLU A 868 -29.96 -31.86 -21.15
N SER A 869 -29.96 -32.41 -19.97
CA SER A 869 -28.89 -33.26 -19.46
C SER A 869 -28.82 -34.51 -20.33
N THR A 870 -27.90 -34.54 -21.25
CA THR A 870 -27.46 -35.79 -21.89
C THR A 870 -26.31 -36.36 -21.07
N ASP A 871 -26.59 -37.37 -20.29
CA ASP A 871 -25.58 -38.31 -19.77
C ASP A 871 -24.77 -38.88 -20.94
N PRO A 872 -23.43 -38.89 -20.88
CA PRO A 872 -22.63 -39.62 -21.84
C PRO A 872 -22.56 -41.08 -21.44
N ALA A 873 -23.17 -41.92 -22.25
CA ALA A 873 -22.91 -43.36 -22.26
C ALA A 873 -21.50 -43.65 -22.75
N GLU A 874 -20.87 -44.63 -22.12
CA GLU A 874 -19.57 -45.23 -22.47
C GLU A 874 -19.47 -45.70 -23.93
N GLY A 875 -18.32 -45.47 -24.55
CA GLY A 875 -18.01 -46.05 -25.84
C GLY A 875 -16.74 -45.56 -26.52
N ASP A 876 -15.66 -46.31 -26.29
CA ASP A 876 -14.49 -46.62 -27.14
C ASP A 876 -13.70 -45.51 -27.88
N ALA A 877 -12.42 -45.54 -27.52
CA ALA A 877 -11.18 -45.17 -28.14
C ALA A 877 -11.14 -44.74 -29.64
N ALA A 878 -10.60 -43.54 -29.87
CA ALA A 878 -9.78 -43.28 -31.05
C ALA A 878 -8.71 -42.20 -30.71
N VAL A 879 -7.46 -42.61 -30.97
CA VAL A 879 -6.21 -41.86 -30.74
C VAL A 879 -6.19 -40.58 -31.62
N GLY A 880 -6.18 -39.42 -31.01
CA GLY A 880 -5.89 -38.13 -31.64
C GLY A 880 -4.66 -37.52 -30.95
N ARG A 881 -3.55 -37.43 -31.69
CA ARG A 881 -2.32 -36.75 -31.22
C ARG A 881 -2.59 -35.29 -30.94
N GLU A 882 -2.48 -34.88 -29.66
CA GLU A 882 -2.30 -33.49 -29.27
C GLU A 882 -0.82 -33.12 -29.49
N GLU A 883 -0.60 -32.07 -30.29
CA GLU A 883 0.67 -31.38 -30.33
C GLU A 883 0.86 -30.62 -29.03
N GLU A 884 1.75 -31.11 -28.18
CA GLU A 884 2.25 -30.40 -26.99
C GLU A 884 2.96 -29.13 -27.44
N ASN A 885 2.43 -28.00 -27.09
CA ASN A 885 3.16 -26.72 -27.03
C ASN A 885 4.20 -26.84 -25.92
N LEU A 886 5.42 -27.19 -26.28
CA LEU A 886 6.58 -27.13 -25.41
C LEU A 886 6.87 -25.68 -25.01
N ASP A 887 6.66 -25.38 -23.77
CA ASP A 887 7.17 -24.18 -23.10
C ASP A 887 8.71 -24.29 -23.09
N PRO A 888 9.47 -23.38 -23.72
CA PRO A 888 10.92 -23.49 -23.88
C PRO A 888 11.72 -23.40 -22.57
N ASP A 889 11.06 -23.09 -21.44
CA ASP A 889 11.73 -22.89 -20.15
C ASP A 889 11.54 -24.04 -19.14
N LYS A 890 10.87 -25.14 -19.51
CA LYS A 890 10.81 -26.33 -18.67
C LYS A 890 12.13 -27.12 -18.76
N GLY A 891 12.98 -26.92 -17.79
CA GLY A 891 14.25 -27.66 -17.62
C GLY A 891 15.44 -26.82 -17.17
N LYS A 892 15.26 -25.50 -17.02
CA LYS A 892 16.32 -24.63 -16.51
C LYS A 892 16.16 -24.39 -15.01
N SER A 893 17.27 -24.34 -14.28
CA SER A 893 17.24 -23.92 -12.87
C SER A 893 16.89 -22.45 -12.76
N GLN A 894 16.32 -22.04 -11.62
CA GLN A 894 15.99 -20.62 -11.38
C GLN A 894 17.20 -19.69 -11.56
N GLN A 895 18.40 -20.17 -11.28
CA GLN A 895 19.64 -19.40 -11.43
C GLN A 895 19.99 -19.21 -12.91
N GLN A 896 19.82 -20.21 -13.76
CA GLN A 896 20.06 -20.10 -15.21
C GLN A 896 19.11 -19.10 -15.89
N VAL A 897 17.87 -19.02 -15.43
CA VAL A 897 16.90 -18.04 -15.94
C VAL A 897 17.29 -16.61 -15.50
N ILE A 898 17.79 -16.45 -14.29
CA ILE A 898 18.27 -15.16 -13.78
C ILE A 898 19.52 -14.70 -14.52
N ASP A 899 20.45 -15.59 -14.80
CA ASP A 899 21.70 -15.27 -15.52
C ASP A 899 21.44 -14.88 -16.99
N GLU A 900 20.46 -15.50 -17.64
CA GLU A 900 20.02 -15.10 -19.00
C GLU A 900 19.32 -13.73 -19.00
N ILE A 901 18.54 -13.40 -17.97
CA ILE A 901 17.83 -12.13 -17.87
C ILE A 901 18.77 -10.98 -17.47
N THR A 902 19.77 -11.25 -16.64
CA THR A 902 20.68 -10.23 -16.10
C THR A 902 21.99 -10.09 -16.88
N GLY A 903 22.31 -11.05 -17.75
CA GLY A 903 23.57 -11.05 -18.49
C GLY A 903 24.82 -11.29 -17.63
N GLN A 904 24.64 -11.77 -16.41
CA GLN A 904 25.73 -12.11 -15.50
C GLN A 904 26.03 -13.62 -15.56
N LEU A 905 27.27 -13.96 -15.90
CA LEU A 905 27.79 -15.32 -15.81
C LEU A 905 28.16 -15.62 -14.35
N SER A 906 27.79 -16.80 -13.86
CA SER A 906 28.16 -17.26 -12.53
C SER A 906 29.69 -17.42 -12.43
N LEU A 907 30.28 -16.91 -11.37
CA LEU A 907 31.74 -16.90 -11.14
C LEU A 907 32.27 -18.17 -10.48
N PHE A 908 31.40 -19.15 -10.19
CA PHE A 908 31.83 -20.39 -9.54
C PHE A 908 31.34 -21.58 -10.35
N PRO A 909 32.21 -22.54 -10.72
CA PRO A 909 31.81 -23.82 -11.31
C PRO A 909 31.14 -24.70 -10.24
N GLU A 910 30.04 -25.34 -10.59
CA GLU A 910 29.40 -26.38 -9.78
C GLU A 910 30.39 -27.56 -9.65
N GLU A 911 30.69 -27.93 -8.41
CA GLU A 911 31.36 -29.24 -8.14
C GLU A 911 30.31 -30.34 -8.32
N GLU A 912 30.67 -31.39 -9.06
CA GLU A 912 29.87 -32.60 -9.32
C GLU A 912 29.45 -33.38 -8.08
#